data_c6272588513a200cef5b03fb59e36224
#
_entry.id   c6272588513a200cef5b03fb59e36224
#
_cell.length_a   1.000
_cell.length_b   1.000
_cell.length_c   1.000
_cell.angle_alpha   90.00
_cell.angle_beta   90.00
_cell.angle_gamma   90.00
#
_symmetry.space_group_name_H-M   'P 1'
#
loop_
_entity.id
_entity.type
_entity.pdbx_description
1 polymer ?
#
loop_
_entity_poly.entity_id
_entity_poly.type
_entity_poly.pdbx_seq_one_letter_code
_entity_poly.pdbx_strand_id
1 'polypeptide(L)'
;GSRGFKPRAADERVGYFVTNYTDLGKFDWADTSQRLINRWHIEKADPKLSMSPPKEPIVYYIDHTVPIRYRRYVKQGIEYWNEAFREIGIDGAIQVQYQDKTTGANMDKDPEDVRYNFIRWISNDIATAIGPSRVNPMTGEILDADVVLTDGWIRVFTYRWEDLLSNLATEGMSPETMGWLDANPKWDPRLRLAPPSRREQILVERAQQRAHDSHSGHGVNHDSSMMIGENRFDGLGGRASQVNGMCEAATGKALDLAMMRMSLSMVRLLETAAEMGDDPEMSEEMLEMIRKQLAENPALRDMIPAEQLAMLEKAVDEDEADDAEDDGEEVAVKKKDEGDMIDGVPEWFVGPMLAELVAHEVGHTIGLRHNFKGSSAHSLEEINSEEMKGVKPWSTSVMDYNGINIRMPGSGETQGDYSVIGIGEYDQWAIEYGYGSGDLKEILSRSADPLLAYGTDEDAFGPDPRTRRYDLSENPLDYAKNQMELVKKIRAGLINDFVQDGDSWSRARRGYSITLSTQMQSLSMMGNWVGSAYVSRSKKGDPDSKAPIEVVPVERQRAALQFVIDNAFEDEAYGITPELLAHATVDKWWDNYSSISSDSAFQIHDRVMGMQASALTMLLNPQTVSRVYDYEMFVPADEDALTVAELLNTVNESVWSELKDGGKGTYTLRKPMISSLRRNLQREHLDRLIDMSMDNGGFNSASMAVKTIASMDLRDLKKTIDGSLKSGSLDGYTKAHLQEASVRIEKALDADYIYNAEDMAGGGGMTIIFGQEGKDRP
;
A
#
# COMPACT_ATOMS: atom_id res chain seq x y z
N GLY A 1 32.83 -28.09 -5.07
CA GLY A 1 33.82 -27.07 -4.84
C GLY A 1 33.65 -25.92 -5.77
N SER A 2 33.47 -24.73 -5.21
CA SER A 2 33.36 -23.48 -5.94
C SER A 2 34.57 -23.32 -6.86
N ARG A 3 34.39 -23.27 -8.14
CA ARG A 3 35.41 -23.07 -9.20
C ARG A 3 36.16 -21.71 -9.06
N GLY A 4 36.63 -21.38 -7.84
CA GLY A 4 37.30 -20.12 -7.53
C GLY A 4 36.39 -19.05 -6.93
N PHE A 5 35.10 -19.34 -6.63
CA PHE A 5 34.22 -18.42 -5.96
C PHE A 5 34.80 -17.93 -4.63
N LYS A 6 34.78 -16.65 -4.40
CA LYS A 6 35.24 -16.02 -3.15
C LYS A 6 34.02 -15.48 -2.42
N PRO A 7 33.66 -16.04 -1.25
CA PRO A 7 32.63 -15.49 -0.41
C PRO A 7 32.86 -14.01 -0.13
N ARG A 8 31.77 -13.22 -0.05
CA ARG A 8 31.82 -11.80 0.30
C ARG A 8 31.02 -11.58 1.57
N ALA A 9 31.60 -10.86 2.52
CA ALA A 9 30.89 -10.52 3.75
C ALA A 9 29.64 -9.66 3.44
N ALA A 10 28.59 -9.87 4.22
CA ALA A 10 27.42 -8.98 4.19
C ALA A 10 27.69 -7.71 5.00
N ASP A 11 27.06 -6.61 4.62
CA ASP A 11 27.00 -5.38 5.39
C ASP A 11 25.54 -4.91 5.41
N GLU A 12 25.06 -4.47 6.57
CA GLU A 12 23.66 -4.10 6.78
C GLU A 12 23.21 -2.85 6.01
N ARG A 13 24.17 -2.09 5.46
CA ARG A 13 23.90 -0.92 4.61
C ARG A 13 23.39 -1.30 3.23
N VAL A 14 23.59 -2.56 2.79
CA VAL A 14 23.21 -3.06 1.46
C VAL A 14 22.38 -4.33 1.58
N GLY A 15 21.23 -4.35 0.94
CA GLY A 15 20.24 -5.41 1.03
C GLY A 15 20.53 -6.65 0.17
N TYR A 16 21.28 -7.59 0.71
CA TYR A 16 21.46 -8.92 0.12
C TYR A 16 20.82 -10.01 0.96
N PHE A 17 20.31 -11.06 0.33
CA PHE A 17 20.10 -12.33 1.02
C PHE A 17 21.42 -12.86 1.50
N VAL A 18 21.42 -13.47 2.67
CA VAL A 18 22.67 -13.92 3.31
C VAL A 18 22.64 -15.39 3.65
N THR A 19 23.80 -16.01 3.56
CA THR A 19 24.10 -17.29 4.19
C THR A 19 24.86 -17.00 5.46
N ASN A 20 24.34 -17.42 6.61
CA ASN A 20 24.97 -17.18 7.90
C ASN A 20 25.33 -18.46 8.63
N TYR A 21 26.29 -18.36 9.52
CA TYR A 21 26.62 -19.39 10.49
C TYR A 21 27.31 -18.75 11.72
N THR A 22 27.22 -19.43 12.87
CA THR A 22 27.90 -19.01 14.09
C THR A 22 29.34 -19.56 14.07
N ASP A 23 30.33 -18.67 14.10
CA ASP A 23 31.72 -19.06 14.19
C ASP A 23 32.14 -19.17 15.67
N LEU A 24 32.10 -20.39 16.20
CA LEU A 24 32.50 -20.69 17.58
C LEU A 24 33.99 -20.54 17.83
N GLY A 25 34.79 -20.34 16.80
CA GLY A 25 36.21 -20.00 16.91
C GLY A 25 36.50 -18.53 17.17
N LYS A 26 35.50 -17.67 17.04
CA LYS A 26 35.58 -16.26 17.39
C LYS A 26 35.33 -16.02 18.86
N PHE A 27 36.12 -15.15 19.46
CA PHE A 27 35.96 -14.65 20.82
C PHE A 27 35.59 -13.17 20.80
N ASP A 28 34.73 -12.78 19.84
CA ASP A 28 34.16 -11.44 19.79
C ASP A 28 33.01 -11.37 20.78
N TRP A 29 33.00 -10.38 21.64
CA TRP A 29 31.95 -10.18 22.63
C TRP A 29 30.66 -9.63 22.01
N ALA A 30 30.74 -9.00 20.83
CA ALA A 30 29.60 -8.35 20.19
C ALA A 30 28.85 -9.30 19.25
N ASP A 31 29.57 -10.04 18.39
CA ASP A 31 28.94 -10.89 17.39
C ASP A 31 29.88 -12.04 16.92
N THR A 32 29.41 -13.26 17.07
CA THR A 32 30.09 -14.46 16.57
C THR A 32 29.56 -14.91 15.20
N SER A 33 28.57 -14.24 14.64
CA SER A 33 27.96 -14.61 13.36
C SER A 33 28.90 -14.23 12.19
N GLN A 34 28.93 -15.11 11.21
CA GLN A 34 29.49 -14.87 9.88
C GLN A 34 28.29 -14.76 8.90
N ARG A 35 28.20 -13.65 8.21
CA ARG A 35 27.17 -13.40 7.20
C ARG A 35 27.84 -13.20 5.85
N LEU A 36 27.47 -14.02 4.88
CA LEU A 36 27.98 -13.97 3.51
C LEU A 36 26.83 -13.65 2.57
N ILE A 37 26.99 -12.66 1.68
CA ILE A 37 25.96 -12.34 0.70
C ILE A 37 25.77 -13.50 -0.28
N ASN A 38 24.52 -13.74 -0.66
CA ASN A 38 24.18 -14.70 -1.70
C ASN A 38 24.37 -14.01 -3.06
N ARG A 39 25.19 -14.56 -3.94
CA ARG A 39 25.47 -14.00 -5.26
C ARG A 39 25.98 -15.04 -6.25
N TRP A 40 25.86 -14.76 -7.53
CA TRP A 40 26.44 -15.59 -8.58
C TRP A 40 27.96 -15.47 -8.64
N HIS A 41 28.60 -16.53 -9.12
CA HIS A 41 30.02 -16.50 -9.50
C HIS A 41 30.16 -15.92 -10.91
N ILE A 42 30.38 -14.64 -11.03
CA ILE A 42 30.61 -13.96 -12.29
C ILE A 42 31.92 -13.24 -12.29
N GLU A 43 32.74 -13.44 -13.35
CA GLU A 43 34.06 -12.85 -13.51
C GLU A 43 34.26 -12.42 -14.96
N LYS A 44 35.03 -11.35 -15.18
CA LYS A 44 35.46 -10.91 -16.51
C LYS A 44 36.21 -12.01 -17.23
N ALA A 45 35.97 -12.24 -18.52
CA ALA A 45 36.75 -13.14 -19.36
C ALA A 45 38.21 -12.66 -19.49
N ASP A 46 38.40 -11.34 -19.62
CA ASP A 46 39.72 -10.71 -19.54
C ASP A 46 39.71 -9.62 -18.44
N PRO A 47 40.33 -9.90 -17.27
CA PRO A 47 40.42 -8.94 -16.16
C PRO A 47 41.20 -7.67 -16.47
N LYS A 48 42.00 -7.64 -17.55
CA LYS A 48 42.81 -6.48 -17.92
C LYS A 48 42.02 -5.41 -18.66
N LEU A 49 40.87 -5.78 -19.24
CA LEU A 49 40.02 -4.86 -19.98
C LEU A 49 39.13 -4.08 -18.98
N SER A 50 38.92 -2.79 -19.26
CA SER A 50 37.94 -1.98 -18.52
C SER A 50 36.55 -2.56 -18.69
N MET A 51 36.18 -2.99 -19.91
CA MET A 51 34.95 -3.69 -20.26
C MET A 51 35.27 -5.04 -20.87
N SER A 52 34.65 -6.10 -20.37
CA SER A 52 34.82 -7.48 -20.84
C SER A 52 33.54 -8.27 -20.70
N PRO A 53 33.19 -9.20 -21.61
CA PRO A 53 32.15 -10.16 -21.34
C PRO A 53 32.50 -11.02 -20.11
N PRO A 54 31.53 -11.68 -19.48
CA PRO A 54 31.81 -12.64 -18.42
C PRO A 54 32.42 -13.92 -18.98
N LYS A 55 33.16 -14.67 -18.11
CA LYS A 55 33.59 -16.02 -18.46
C LYS A 55 32.42 -16.97 -18.69
N GLU A 56 31.48 -16.92 -17.77
CA GLU A 56 30.23 -17.70 -17.81
C GLU A 56 29.11 -16.69 -17.50
N PRO A 57 28.18 -16.39 -18.42
CA PRO A 57 27.05 -15.52 -18.17
C PRO A 57 25.98 -16.23 -17.34
N ILE A 58 25.14 -15.47 -16.68
CA ILE A 58 23.88 -15.96 -16.08
C ILE A 58 22.88 -16.06 -17.24
N VAL A 59 22.37 -17.25 -17.50
CA VAL A 59 21.45 -17.47 -18.62
C VAL A 59 20.06 -17.77 -18.11
N TYR A 60 19.07 -16.97 -18.51
CA TYR A 60 17.66 -17.23 -18.24
C TYR A 60 16.95 -17.73 -19.51
N TYR A 61 16.16 -18.78 -19.35
CA TYR A 61 15.30 -19.33 -20.40
C TYR A 61 13.88 -18.85 -20.17
N ILE A 62 13.34 -18.06 -21.09
CA ILE A 62 11.92 -17.75 -21.12
C ILE A 62 11.17 -18.99 -21.56
N ASP A 63 10.42 -19.58 -20.62
CA ASP A 63 9.65 -20.80 -20.82
C ASP A 63 8.63 -20.62 -21.94
N HIS A 64 8.34 -21.70 -22.66
CA HIS A 64 7.33 -21.74 -23.71
C HIS A 64 5.90 -21.41 -23.21
N THR A 65 5.63 -21.51 -21.89
CA THR A 65 4.37 -21.11 -21.26
C THR A 65 4.16 -19.61 -21.22
N VAL A 66 5.23 -18.80 -21.31
CA VAL A 66 5.11 -17.34 -21.38
C VAL A 66 4.44 -16.96 -22.72
N PRO A 67 3.27 -16.28 -22.67
CA PRO A 67 2.57 -15.86 -23.89
C PRO A 67 3.45 -14.98 -24.78
N ILE A 68 3.42 -15.21 -26.09
CA ILE A 68 4.32 -14.52 -27.06
C ILE A 68 4.23 -13.00 -26.93
N ARG A 69 3.01 -12.46 -26.73
CA ARG A 69 2.76 -11.03 -26.57
C ARG A 69 3.47 -10.39 -25.38
N TYR A 70 3.83 -11.16 -24.36
CA TYR A 70 4.53 -10.70 -23.14
C TYR A 70 6.04 -10.93 -23.18
N ARG A 71 6.55 -11.81 -24.04
CA ARG A 71 7.97 -12.23 -24.03
C ARG A 71 8.95 -11.08 -24.18
N ARG A 72 8.59 -10.02 -24.94
CA ARG A 72 9.47 -8.85 -25.11
C ARG A 72 9.67 -8.09 -23.80
N TYR A 73 8.62 -7.94 -22.99
CA TYR A 73 8.69 -7.26 -21.70
C TYR A 73 9.37 -8.11 -20.63
N VAL A 74 9.13 -9.41 -20.65
CA VAL A 74 9.87 -10.36 -19.81
C VAL A 74 11.37 -10.29 -20.09
N LYS A 75 11.75 -10.29 -21.39
CA LYS A 75 13.15 -10.11 -21.78
C LYS A 75 13.70 -8.77 -21.32
N GLN A 76 12.96 -7.69 -21.51
CA GLN A 76 13.35 -6.34 -21.14
C GLN A 76 13.65 -6.23 -19.64
N GLY A 77 12.76 -6.76 -18.78
CA GLY A 77 12.97 -6.75 -17.33
C GLY A 77 14.21 -7.53 -16.89
N ILE A 78 14.49 -8.67 -17.53
CA ILE A 78 15.74 -9.43 -17.28
C ILE A 78 16.97 -8.61 -17.67
N GLU A 79 16.93 -7.97 -18.84
CA GLU A 79 18.08 -7.27 -19.43
C GLU A 79 18.38 -5.91 -18.76
N TYR A 80 17.45 -5.31 -17.99
CA TYR A 80 17.72 -4.08 -17.23
C TYR A 80 18.96 -4.21 -16.33
N TRP A 81 19.16 -5.34 -15.70
CA TRP A 81 20.30 -5.57 -14.82
C TRP A 81 21.66 -5.53 -15.51
N ASN A 82 21.71 -5.72 -16.83
CA ASN A 82 22.96 -5.59 -17.58
C ASN A 82 23.55 -4.18 -17.53
N GLU A 83 22.73 -3.16 -17.24
CA GLU A 83 23.21 -1.79 -17.04
C GLU A 83 24.15 -1.71 -15.84
N ALA A 84 23.73 -2.18 -14.67
CA ALA A 84 24.56 -2.20 -13.47
C ALA A 84 25.83 -3.08 -13.63
N PHE A 85 25.72 -4.22 -14.31
CA PHE A 85 26.88 -5.04 -14.60
C PHE A 85 27.86 -4.36 -15.55
N ARG A 86 27.37 -3.56 -16.49
CA ARG A 86 28.21 -2.77 -17.42
C ARG A 86 28.98 -1.70 -16.66
N GLU A 87 28.40 -1.05 -15.67
CA GLU A 87 29.10 -0.07 -14.84
C GLU A 87 30.29 -0.64 -14.09
N ILE A 88 30.20 -1.90 -13.64
CA ILE A 88 31.35 -2.60 -13.06
C ILE A 88 32.26 -3.27 -14.09
N GLY A 89 32.05 -2.99 -15.36
CA GLY A 89 32.89 -3.40 -16.49
C GLY A 89 32.62 -4.81 -17.01
N ILE A 90 31.43 -5.37 -16.78
CA ILE A 90 31.01 -6.69 -17.31
C ILE A 90 29.87 -6.46 -18.31
N ASP A 91 30.12 -6.65 -19.60
CA ASP A 91 29.10 -6.51 -20.65
C ASP A 91 28.45 -7.85 -20.97
N GLY A 92 27.10 -7.89 -21.00
CA GLY A 92 26.35 -9.12 -21.26
C GLY A 92 26.45 -10.15 -20.13
N ALA A 93 26.43 -9.67 -18.88
CA ALA A 93 26.45 -10.49 -17.68
C ALA A 93 25.27 -11.46 -17.62
N ILE A 94 24.10 -11.00 -18.06
CA ILE A 94 22.86 -11.76 -18.08
C ILE A 94 22.45 -11.95 -19.55
N GLN A 95 22.11 -13.17 -19.93
CA GLN A 95 21.66 -13.52 -21.27
C GLN A 95 20.29 -14.17 -21.23
N VAL A 96 19.49 -13.89 -22.28
CA VAL A 96 18.13 -14.41 -22.41
C VAL A 96 18.07 -15.38 -23.59
N GLN A 97 17.50 -16.54 -23.34
CA GLN A 97 17.18 -17.55 -24.33
C GLN A 97 15.66 -17.84 -24.31
N TYR A 98 15.14 -18.40 -25.40
CA TYR A 98 13.73 -18.74 -25.50
C TYR A 98 13.55 -20.24 -25.66
N GLN A 99 12.55 -20.80 -24.95
CA GLN A 99 11.94 -22.05 -25.37
C GLN A 99 10.85 -21.78 -26.41
N ASP A 100 10.84 -22.54 -27.49
CA ASP A 100 9.84 -22.42 -28.54
C ASP A 100 9.42 -23.78 -29.09
N LYS A 101 8.14 -24.14 -28.87
CA LYS A 101 7.55 -25.40 -29.31
C LYS A 101 7.53 -25.53 -30.82
N THR A 102 7.41 -24.42 -31.57
CA THR A 102 7.29 -24.44 -33.04
C THR A 102 8.60 -24.75 -33.70
N THR A 103 9.69 -24.16 -33.21
CA THR A 103 11.05 -24.38 -33.76
C THR A 103 11.79 -25.50 -33.06
N GLY A 104 11.30 -25.96 -31.89
CA GLY A 104 12.01 -26.91 -31.02
C GLY A 104 13.17 -26.30 -30.24
N ALA A 105 13.37 -24.97 -30.31
CA ALA A 105 14.49 -24.32 -29.64
C ALA A 105 14.43 -24.50 -28.12
N ASN A 106 15.54 -25.00 -27.53
CA ASN A 106 15.73 -25.22 -26.10
C ASN A 106 14.66 -26.11 -25.41
N MET A 107 13.86 -26.86 -26.15
CA MET A 107 12.82 -27.74 -25.62
C MET A 107 13.41 -29.02 -24.96
N ASP A 108 14.71 -29.24 -25.08
CA ASP A 108 15.47 -30.28 -24.38
C ASP A 108 15.86 -29.89 -22.94
N LYS A 109 15.64 -28.65 -22.54
CA LYS A 109 15.93 -28.13 -21.21
C LYS A 109 14.69 -28.21 -20.33
N ASP A 110 14.89 -28.68 -19.11
CA ASP A 110 13.83 -28.88 -18.13
C ASP A 110 13.94 -27.80 -17.03
N PRO A 111 12.85 -27.10 -16.70
CA PRO A 111 12.82 -26.15 -15.58
C PRO A 111 13.17 -26.76 -14.21
N GLU A 112 13.02 -28.05 -14.03
CA GLU A 112 13.41 -28.75 -12.78
C GLU A 112 14.93 -29.12 -12.73
N ASP A 113 15.64 -28.88 -13.83
CA ASP A 113 17.08 -29.14 -13.90
C ASP A 113 17.87 -27.95 -13.41
N VAL A 114 18.51 -28.07 -12.27
CA VAL A 114 19.35 -27.03 -11.58
C VAL A 114 20.51 -26.46 -12.41
N ARG A 115 20.69 -26.89 -13.65
CA ARG A 115 21.68 -26.32 -14.58
C ARG A 115 21.12 -25.14 -15.38
N TYR A 116 19.83 -24.91 -15.34
CA TYR A 116 19.15 -23.93 -16.18
C TYR A 116 18.22 -23.05 -15.33
N ASN A 117 18.26 -21.75 -15.50
CA ASN A 117 17.37 -20.81 -14.84
C ASN A 117 16.21 -20.50 -15.76
N PHE A 118 15.00 -20.53 -15.26
CA PHE A 118 13.80 -20.30 -16.05
C PHE A 118 12.97 -19.12 -15.56
N ILE A 119 12.31 -18.46 -16.51
CA ILE A 119 11.18 -17.56 -16.23
C ILE A 119 9.93 -18.29 -16.72
N ARG A 120 9.08 -18.71 -15.80
CA ARG A 120 7.87 -19.51 -16.04
C ARG A 120 6.62 -18.67 -15.90
N TRP A 121 5.57 -19.08 -16.60
CA TRP A 121 4.27 -18.43 -16.56
C TRP A 121 3.19 -19.44 -16.18
N ILE A 122 2.42 -19.10 -15.13
CA ILE A 122 1.31 -19.91 -14.66
C ILE A 122 0.03 -19.10 -14.81
N SER A 123 -0.91 -19.64 -15.60
CA SER A 123 -2.24 -19.06 -15.73
C SER A 123 -3.11 -19.50 -14.57
N ASN A 124 -3.41 -18.56 -13.67
CA ASN A 124 -4.32 -18.74 -12.55
C ASN A 124 -4.98 -17.39 -12.18
N ASP A 125 -5.77 -17.39 -11.11
CA ASP A 125 -6.47 -16.21 -10.58
C ASP A 125 -5.77 -15.57 -9.36
N ILE A 126 -4.52 -15.98 -9.08
CA ILE A 126 -3.73 -15.46 -7.96
C ILE A 126 -2.71 -14.47 -8.50
N ALA A 127 -2.72 -13.24 -7.99
CA ALA A 127 -1.71 -12.24 -8.28
C ALA A 127 -0.46 -12.53 -7.46
N THR A 128 0.51 -13.25 -8.04
CA THR A 128 1.78 -13.56 -7.39
C THR A 128 2.92 -13.62 -8.40
N ALA A 129 4.11 -13.33 -7.92
CA ALA A 129 5.37 -13.62 -8.58
C ALA A 129 6.35 -14.13 -7.52
N ILE A 130 7.39 -14.83 -7.92
CA ILE A 130 8.40 -15.34 -6.99
C ILE A 130 9.71 -15.64 -7.74
N GLY A 131 10.83 -15.18 -7.17
CA GLY A 131 12.18 -15.39 -7.70
C GLY A 131 13.08 -16.17 -6.73
N PRO A 132 12.83 -17.47 -6.44
CA PRO A 132 13.67 -18.25 -5.54
C PRO A 132 15.04 -18.57 -6.15
N SER A 133 16.04 -18.70 -5.27
CA SER A 133 17.37 -19.15 -5.64
C SER A 133 17.86 -20.29 -4.74
N ARG A 134 18.71 -21.17 -5.28
CA ARG A 134 19.40 -22.19 -4.51
C ARG A 134 20.84 -21.77 -4.30
N VAL A 135 21.29 -21.77 -3.05
CA VAL A 135 22.63 -21.32 -2.68
C VAL A 135 23.46 -22.42 -2.07
N ASN A 136 24.75 -22.36 -2.26
CA ASN A 136 25.71 -23.16 -1.53
C ASN A 136 25.78 -22.66 -0.07
N PRO A 137 25.35 -23.46 0.91
CA PRO A 137 25.26 -23.03 2.31
C PRO A 137 26.62 -22.77 2.98
N MET A 138 27.72 -23.13 2.32
CA MET A 138 29.07 -22.88 2.83
C MET A 138 29.66 -21.57 2.33
N THR A 139 29.14 -21.01 1.24
CA THR A 139 29.83 -19.89 0.57
C THR A 139 28.88 -18.73 0.17
N GLY A 140 27.57 -18.95 0.13
CA GLY A 140 26.62 -18.00 -0.43
C GLY A 140 26.62 -17.94 -1.98
N GLU A 141 27.33 -18.88 -2.67
CA GLU A 141 27.29 -18.95 -4.13
C GLU A 141 25.90 -19.39 -4.60
N ILE A 142 25.22 -18.58 -5.42
CA ILE A 142 23.98 -18.95 -6.08
C ILE A 142 24.32 -19.95 -7.18
N LEU A 143 23.58 -21.06 -7.21
CA LEU A 143 23.82 -22.19 -8.12
C LEU A 143 22.73 -22.36 -9.17
N ASP A 144 21.55 -21.86 -8.86
CA ASP A 144 20.32 -22.03 -9.62
C ASP A 144 19.29 -21.01 -9.16
N ALA A 145 18.47 -20.49 -10.09
CA ALA A 145 17.40 -19.56 -9.75
C ALA A 145 16.30 -19.58 -10.82
N ASP A 146 15.07 -19.62 -10.38
CA ASP A 146 13.89 -19.58 -11.25
C ASP A 146 12.98 -18.42 -10.86
N VAL A 147 12.24 -17.91 -11.83
CA VAL A 147 11.18 -16.95 -11.60
C VAL A 147 9.85 -17.55 -12.07
N VAL A 148 8.86 -17.49 -11.23
CA VAL A 148 7.49 -17.89 -11.57
C VAL A 148 6.60 -16.66 -11.52
N LEU A 149 5.97 -16.36 -12.65
CA LEU A 149 5.00 -15.29 -12.82
C LEU A 149 3.61 -15.87 -12.99
N THR A 150 2.60 -15.23 -12.44
CA THR A 150 1.21 -15.56 -12.72
C THR A 150 0.54 -14.46 -13.52
N ASP A 151 -0.51 -14.76 -14.26
CA ASP A 151 -1.31 -13.76 -14.97
C ASP A 151 -2.53 -13.27 -14.17
N GLY A 152 -2.67 -13.72 -12.95
CA GLY A 152 -3.77 -13.34 -12.08
C GLY A 152 -3.84 -11.82 -11.82
N TRP A 153 -2.71 -11.13 -11.75
CA TRP A 153 -2.68 -9.68 -11.60
C TRP A 153 -3.14 -8.90 -12.83
N ILE A 154 -3.00 -9.49 -14.05
CA ILE A 154 -3.49 -8.89 -15.29
C ILE A 154 -4.98 -9.17 -15.50
N ARG A 155 -5.41 -10.41 -15.24
CA ARG A 155 -6.75 -10.89 -15.58
C ARG A 155 -7.82 -10.40 -14.63
N VAL A 156 -7.56 -10.52 -13.34
CA VAL A 156 -8.67 -10.48 -12.41
C VAL A 156 -8.28 -9.85 -11.09
N PHE A 157 -8.81 -8.70 -10.88
CA PHE A 157 -8.95 -8.15 -9.55
C PHE A 157 -10.41 -8.33 -9.07
N THR A 158 -10.93 -9.56 -9.06
CA THR A 158 -12.38 -9.78 -8.88
C THR A 158 -12.79 -10.45 -7.57
N TYR A 159 -11.89 -11.18 -6.90
CA TYR A 159 -12.35 -12.10 -5.84
C TYR A 159 -11.82 -11.82 -4.42
N ARG A 160 -10.90 -10.89 -4.20
CA ARG A 160 -10.27 -10.68 -2.88
C ARG A 160 -10.22 -9.23 -2.39
N TRP A 161 -11.17 -8.41 -2.79
CA TRP A 161 -11.25 -7.00 -2.33
C TRP A 161 -11.30 -6.85 -0.83
N GLU A 162 -12.04 -7.73 -0.17
CA GLU A 162 -12.21 -7.67 1.27
C GLU A 162 -10.93 -8.01 2.01
N ASP A 163 -10.15 -8.96 1.49
CA ASP A 163 -8.84 -9.31 2.06
C ASP A 163 -7.82 -8.19 1.80
N LEU A 164 -7.82 -7.62 0.60
CA LEU A 164 -6.93 -6.48 0.27
C LEU A 164 -7.18 -5.28 1.18
N LEU A 165 -8.43 -4.88 1.36
CA LEU A 165 -8.77 -3.74 2.22
C LEU A 165 -8.29 -3.96 3.66
N SER A 166 -8.40 -5.18 4.15
CA SER A 166 -7.91 -5.58 5.48
C SER A 166 -6.38 -5.51 5.58
N ASN A 167 -5.67 -5.98 4.56
CA ASN A 167 -4.21 -5.95 4.50
C ASN A 167 -3.70 -4.50 4.43
N LEU A 168 -4.29 -3.66 3.58
CA LEU A 168 -3.95 -2.24 3.49
C LEU A 168 -4.17 -1.49 4.81
N ALA A 169 -5.20 -1.86 5.56
CA ALA A 169 -5.51 -1.26 6.86
C ALA A 169 -4.53 -1.62 7.98
N THR A 170 -3.80 -2.72 7.83
CA THR A 170 -2.79 -3.18 8.79
C THR A 170 -1.35 -3.00 8.29
N GLU A 171 -1.20 -2.45 7.10
CA GLU A 171 0.11 -2.19 6.50
C GLU A 171 0.97 -1.29 7.38
N GLY A 172 2.23 -1.68 7.60
CA GLY A 172 3.16 -0.96 8.48
C GLY A 172 2.96 -1.20 9.97
N MET A 173 1.98 -2.01 10.39
CA MET A 173 1.81 -2.39 11.80
C MET A 173 2.82 -3.47 12.19
N SER A 174 3.51 -3.27 13.31
CA SER A 174 4.53 -4.22 13.79
C SER A 174 3.92 -5.54 14.27
N PRO A 175 4.74 -6.62 14.37
CA PRO A 175 4.32 -7.88 14.96
C PRO A 175 3.74 -7.73 16.37
N GLU A 176 4.28 -6.80 17.18
CA GLU A 176 3.73 -6.51 18.52
C GLU A 176 2.33 -5.89 18.41
N THR A 177 2.14 -4.93 17.52
CA THR A 177 0.82 -4.33 17.27
C THR A 177 -0.16 -5.39 16.78
N MET A 178 0.25 -6.27 15.86
CA MET A 178 -0.59 -7.35 15.36
C MET A 178 -0.96 -8.34 16.48
N GLY A 179 -0.02 -8.70 17.35
CA GLY A 179 -0.28 -9.52 18.54
C GLY A 179 -1.22 -8.85 19.52
N TRP A 180 -1.07 -7.53 19.73
CA TRP A 180 -1.98 -6.76 20.56
C TRP A 180 -3.40 -6.71 19.96
N LEU A 181 -3.54 -6.55 18.64
CA LEU A 181 -4.84 -6.58 17.95
C LEU A 181 -5.53 -7.94 18.10
N ASP A 182 -4.79 -9.03 18.07
CA ASP A 182 -5.34 -10.38 18.30
C ASP A 182 -5.89 -10.54 19.73
N ALA A 183 -5.30 -9.87 20.70
CA ALA A 183 -5.81 -9.82 22.07
C ALA A 183 -6.94 -8.78 22.24
N ASN A 184 -7.02 -7.79 21.37
CA ASN A 184 -7.99 -6.70 21.41
C ASN A 184 -8.85 -6.63 20.12
N PRO A 185 -9.68 -7.64 19.83
CA PRO A 185 -10.39 -7.79 18.56
C PRO A 185 -11.33 -6.62 18.23
N LYS A 186 -11.74 -5.83 19.20
CA LYS A 186 -12.52 -4.60 18.97
C LYS A 186 -11.76 -3.55 18.17
N TRP A 187 -10.43 -3.52 18.33
CA TRP A 187 -9.53 -2.58 17.65
C TRP A 187 -9.04 -3.09 16.30
N ASP A 188 -9.25 -4.37 16.00
CA ASP A 188 -8.65 -5.03 14.82
C ASP A 188 -9.33 -4.60 13.51
N PRO A 189 -8.61 -3.87 12.63
CA PRO A 189 -9.12 -3.47 11.31
C PRO A 189 -9.61 -4.66 10.48
N ARG A 190 -8.92 -5.80 10.53
CA ARG A 190 -9.24 -7.00 9.78
C ARG A 190 -10.63 -7.55 10.14
N LEU A 191 -11.04 -7.42 11.41
CA LEU A 191 -12.38 -7.79 11.85
C LEU A 191 -13.41 -6.69 11.58
N ARG A 192 -13.01 -5.42 11.70
CA ARG A 192 -13.91 -4.29 11.45
C ARG A 192 -14.30 -4.18 9.98
N LEU A 193 -13.37 -4.44 9.06
CA LEU A 193 -13.60 -4.41 7.62
C LEU A 193 -14.24 -5.68 7.08
N ALA A 194 -14.12 -6.81 7.79
CA ALA A 194 -14.73 -8.08 7.40
C ALA A 194 -16.28 -7.99 7.43
N PRO A 195 -16.96 -8.67 6.49
CA PRO A 195 -18.40 -8.82 6.55
C PRO A 195 -18.87 -9.36 7.91
N PRO A 196 -19.95 -8.84 8.49
CA PRO A 196 -20.43 -9.28 9.80
C PRO A 196 -20.61 -10.80 9.92
N SER A 197 -21.04 -11.44 8.85
CA SER A 197 -21.23 -12.90 8.78
C SER A 197 -19.94 -13.72 8.86
N ARG A 198 -18.77 -13.12 8.54
CA ARG A 198 -17.47 -13.81 8.57
C ARG A 198 -16.67 -13.55 9.84
N ARG A 199 -17.01 -12.52 10.63
CA ARG A 199 -16.23 -12.10 11.81
C ARG A 199 -16.03 -13.21 12.83
N GLU A 200 -17.10 -13.94 13.14
CA GLU A 200 -17.03 -15.07 14.09
C GLU A 200 -16.16 -16.20 13.54
N GLN A 201 -16.27 -16.52 12.26
CA GLN A 201 -15.44 -17.52 11.61
C GLN A 201 -13.95 -17.17 11.67
N ILE A 202 -13.57 -15.92 11.37
CA ILE A 202 -12.18 -15.44 11.47
C ILE A 202 -11.65 -15.62 12.90
N LEU A 203 -12.44 -15.28 13.92
CA LEU A 203 -12.04 -15.46 15.31
C LEU A 203 -11.83 -16.93 15.68
N VAL A 204 -12.70 -17.81 15.17
CA VAL A 204 -12.57 -19.27 15.38
C VAL A 204 -11.32 -19.81 14.68
N GLU A 205 -11.09 -19.43 13.44
CA GLU A 205 -9.90 -19.85 12.67
C GLU A 205 -8.61 -19.43 13.38
N ARG A 206 -8.52 -18.19 13.88
CA ARG A 206 -7.38 -17.71 14.66
C ARG A 206 -7.20 -18.45 15.99
N ALA A 207 -8.30 -18.78 16.67
CA ALA A 207 -8.24 -19.57 17.90
C ALA A 207 -7.74 -20.99 17.63
N GLN A 208 -8.13 -21.58 16.49
CA GLN A 208 -7.67 -22.89 16.05
C GLN A 208 -6.18 -22.87 15.67
N GLN A 209 -5.72 -21.87 14.95
CA GLN A 209 -4.30 -21.68 14.63
C GLN A 209 -3.46 -21.59 15.91
N ARG A 210 -3.84 -20.74 16.87
CA ARG A 210 -3.16 -20.64 18.17
C ARG A 210 -3.15 -21.95 18.94
N ALA A 211 -4.23 -22.71 18.91
CA ALA A 211 -4.30 -24.03 19.57
C ALA A 211 -3.40 -25.06 18.86
N HIS A 212 -3.30 -25.02 17.54
CA HIS A 212 -2.42 -25.89 16.77
C HIS A 212 -0.95 -25.56 17.05
N ASP A 213 -0.59 -24.29 17.08
CA ASP A 213 0.77 -23.81 17.33
C ASP A 213 1.24 -24.14 18.76
N SER A 214 0.33 -24.13 19.73
CA SER A 214 0.62 -24.51 21.13
C SER A 214 0.87 -26.02 21.33
N HIS A 215 0.40 -26.88 20.43
CA HIS A 215 0.52 -28.33 20.54
C HIS A 215 1.77 -28.91 19.85
N SER A 216 2.45 -28.13 19.02
CA SER A 216 3.61 -28.63 18.25
C SER A 216 4.92 -28.75 19.05
N GLY A 217 4.92 -28.41 20.34
CA GLY A 217 6.06 -28.60 21.26
C GLY A 217 7.31 -27.78 20.93
N HIS A 218 7.30 -27.08 19.81
CA HIS A 218 8.32 -26.13 19.41
C HIS A 218 7.67 -24.74 19.41
N GLY A 219 8.13 -23.88 20.29
CA GLY A 219 7.71 -22.48 20.31
C GLY A 219 8.19 -21.68 19.08
N VAL A 220 8.08 -22.29 17.92
CA VAL A 220 8.28 -21.65 16.63
C VAL A 220 6.93 -21.04 16.30
N ASN A 221 6.84 -19.76 16.52
CA ASN A 221 5.75 -18.96 15.98
C ASN A 221 5.87 -19.06 14.45
N HIS A 222 4.98 -19.82 13.82
CA HIS A 222 4.96 -20.00 12.37
C HIS A 222 4.34 -18.81 11.63
N ASP A 223 4.27 -17.67 12.27
CA ASP A 223 4.02 -16.44 11.57
C ASP A 223 5.22 -16.17 10.66
N SER A 224 5.04 -16.33 9.37
CA SER A 224 6.09 -16.11 8.38
C SER A 224 6.64 -14.68 8.42
N SER A 225 5.88 -13.71 8.93
CA SER A 225 6.34 -12.35 9.18
C SER A 225 7.40 -12.29 10.29
N MET A 226 7.35 -13.19 11.26
CA MET A 226 8.34 -13.31 12.33
C MET A 226 9.64 -14.00 11.90
N MET A 227 9.64 -14.68 10.76
CA MET A 227 10.82 -15.34 10.21
C MET A 227 11.65 -14.42 9.31
N ILE A 228 11.09 -13.31 8.88
CA ILE A 228 11.78 -12.30 8.08
C ILE A 228 12.78 -11.58 8.99
N GLY A 229 14.07 -11.71 8.68
CA GLY A 229 15.13 -11.03 9.43
C GLY A 229 15.59 -11.72 10.73
N GLU A 230 15.07 -12.90 11.09
CA GLU A 230 15.59 -13.66 12.21
C GLU A 230 16.87 -14.42 11.79
N ASN A 231 18.02 -14.00 12.29
CA ASN A 231 19.33 -14.56 11.96
C ASN A 231 19.47 -16.09 12.16
N ARG A 232 18.60 -16.71 12.96
CA ARG A 232 18.58 -18.17 13.17
C ARG A 232 18.12 -18.94 11.95
N PHE A 233 17.38 -18.27 11.06
CA PHE A 233 16.78 -18.86 9.87
C PHE A 233 17.27 -18.18 8.60
N ASP A 234 18.36 -17.42 8.66
CA ASP A 234 18.95 -16.82 7.47
C ASP A 234 19.29 -17.89 6.44
N GLY A 235 18.90 -17.66 5.22
CA GLY A 235 18.86 -18.67 4.16
C GLY A 235 17.53 -19.42 4.08
N LEU A 236 16.79 -19.59 5.18
CA LEU A 236 15.39 -20.03 5.19
C LEU A 236 14.43 -18.85 5.44
N GLY A 237 14.79 -17.92 6.33
CA GLY A 237 14.00 -16.75 6.65
C GLY A 237 13.94 -15.74 5.51
N GLY A 238 15.08 -15.44 4.87
CA GLY A 238 15.08 -14.65 3.63
C GLY A 238 14.35 -15.32 2.46
N ARG A 239 14.10 -16.63 2.56
CA ARG A 239 13.25 -17.39 1.65
C ARG A 239 11.80 -17.50 2.11
N ALA A 240 11.45 -17.16 3.36
CA ALA A 240 10.12 -17.38 3.88
C ALA A 240 9.07 -16.57 3.12
N SER A 241 9.37 -15.34 2.76
CA SER A 241 8.51 -14.53 1.88
C SER A 241 8.44 -15.12 0.46
N GLN A 242 9.50 -15.74 -0.02
CA GLN A 242 9.57 -16.42 -1.31
C GLN A 242 9.02 -17.85 -1.26
N VAL A 243 9.20 -18.57 -0.16
CA VAL A 243 8.67 -19.94 0.03
C VAL A 243 7.16 -19.96 0.22
N ASN A 244 6.59 -18.93 0.83
CA ASN A 244 5.14 -18.77 0.93
C ASN A 244 4.49 -18.29 -0.37
N GLY A 245 5.26 -18.06 -1.42
CA GLY A 245 4.78 -17.89 -2.78
C GLY A 245 3.96 -16.63 -3.03
N MET A 246 4.11 -15.60 -2.20
CA MET A 246 3.36 -14.35 -2.37
C MET A 246 4.31 -13.17 -2.46
N CYS A 247 4.69 -12.80 -3.68
CA CYS A 247 5.21 -11.46 -3.92
C CYS A 247 4.02 -10.49 -3.90
N GLU A 248 4.00 -9.62 -2.91
CA GLU A 248 2.93 -8.61 -2.76
C GLU A 248 3.07 -7.48 -3.80
N ALA A 249 4.21 -7.35 -4.49
CA ALA A 249 4.37 -6.46 -5.64
C ALA A 249 3.32 -6.74 -6.72
N ALA A 250 3.10 -8.02 -7.07
CA ALA A 250 2.09 -8.41 -8.05
C ALA A 250 0.66 -8.07 -7.58
N THR A 251 0.39 -8.14 -6.27
CA THR A 251 -0.90 -7.75 -5.69
C THR A 251 -1.12 -6.24 -5.79
N GLY A 252 -0.10 -5.43 -5.50
CA GLY A 252 -0.15 -3.97 -5.69
C GLY A 252 -0.41 -3.60 -7.14
N LYS A 253 0.32 -4.19 -8.08
CA LYS A 253 0.13 -3.97 -9.53
C LYS A 253 -1.27 -4.36 -10.02
N ALA A 254 -1.92 -5.31 -9.38
CA ALA A 254 -3.31 -5.64 -9.69
C ALA A 254 -4.28 -4.50 -9.28
N LEU A 255 -4.08 -3.84 -8.14
CA LEU A 255 -4.85 -2.66 -7.74
C LEU A 255 -4.57 -1.49 -8.69
N ASP A 256 -3.30 -1.25 -9.01
CA ASP A 256 -2.87 -0.22 -9.93
C ASP A 256 -3.51 -0.37 -11.31
N LEU A 257 -3.56 -1.60 -11.82
CA LEU A 257 -4.20 -1.93 -13.09
C LEU A 257 -5.73 -1.69 -13.04
N ALA A 258 -6.36 -2.00 -11.90
CA ALA A 258 -7.78 -1.73 -11.72
C ALA A 258 -8.07 -0.22 -11.69
N MET A 259 -7.25 0.56 -11.00
CA MET A 259 -7.34 2.02 -10.97
C MET A 259 -7.11 2.63 -12.36
N MET A 260 -6.12 2.12 -13.11
CA MET A 260 -5.85 2.58 -14.48
C MET A 260 -7.04 2.30 -15.41
N ARG A 261 -7.62 1.08 -15.37
CA ARG A 261 -8.80 0.77 -16.20
C ARG A 261 -9.98 1.71 -15.94
N MET A 262 -10.15 2.13 -14.69
CA MET A 262 -11.18 3.11 -14.35
C MET A 262 -10.82 4.52 -14.81
N SER A 263 -9.55 4.90 -14.71
CA SER A 263 -9.05 6.20 -15.20
C SER A 263 -9.12 6.31 -16.72
N LEU A 264 -8.80 5.24 -17.45
CA LEU A 264 -8.88 5.22 -18.94
C LEU A 264 -10.31 5.39 -19.46
N SER A 265 -11.33 4.87 -18.75
CA SER A 265 -12.72 5.10 -19.15
C SER A 265 -13.08 6.59 -19.12
N MET A 266 -12.51 7.35 -18.18
CA MET A 266 -12.70 8.80 -18.10
C MET A 266 -11.90 9.57 -19.16
N VAL A 267 -10.65 9.14 -19.42
CA VAL A 267 -9.79 9.78 -20.42
C VAL A 267 -10.38 9.64 -21.83
N ARG A 268 -10.89 8.46 -22.19
CA ARG A 268 -11.56 8.23 -23.49
C ARG A 268 -12.75 9.17 -23.72
N LEU A 269 -13.53 9.45 -22.71
CA LEU A 269 -14.63 10.42 -22.82
C LEU A 269 -14.13 11.85 -23.08
N LEU A 270 -13.01 12.23 -22.43
CA LEU A 270 -12.40 13.55 -22.64
C LEU A 270 -11.74 13.66 -24.03
N GLU A 271 -11.06 12.61 -24.48
CA GLU A 271 -10.45 12.56 -25.83
C GLU A 271 -11.54 12.56 -26.91
N THR A 272 -12.60 11.77 -26.74
CA THR A 272 -13.74 11.78 -27.65
C THR A 272 -14.40 13.16 -27.71
N ALA A 273 -14.55 13.83 -26.58
CA ALA A 273 -15.11 15.20 -26.53
C ALA A 273 -14.16 16.24 -27.16
N ALA A 274 -12.84 16.05 -27.03
CA ALA A 274 -11.83 16.93 -27.61
C ALA A 274 -11.66 16.71 -29.13
N GLU A 275 -11.65 15.45 -29.58
CA GLU A 275 -11.59 15.09 -31.01
C GLU A 275 -12.86 15.54 -31.78
N MET A 276 -14.01 15.55 -31.11
CA MET A 276 -15.29 16.03 -31.65
C MET A 276 -15.32 17.54 -31.84
N GLY A 277 -14.51 18.31 -31.07
CA GLY A 277 -14.45 19.79 -31.21
C GLY A 277 -13.68 20.27 -32.46
N ASP A 278 -12.87 19.39 -33.09
CA ASP A 278 -12.08 19.70 -34.29
C ASP A 278 -12.70 19.16 -35.61
N ASP A 279 -13.87 18.46 -35.56
CA ASP A 279 -14.48 17.86 -36.73
C ASP A 279 -15.64 18.76 -37.24
N PRO A 280 -15.58 19.30 -38.44
CA PRO A 280 -16.62 20.14 -39.02
C PRO A 280 -17.90 19.39 -39.42
N GLU A 281 -17.95 18.05 -39.31
CA GLU A 281 -19.12 17.23 -39.68
C GLU A 281 -19.78 16.52 -38.48
N MET A 282 -19.77 17.14 -37.30
CA MET A 282 -20.42 16.57 -36.10
C MET A 282 -21.94 16.50 -36.29
N SER A 283 -22.51 15.30 -36.19
CA SER A 283 -23.97 15.15 -36.33
C SER A 283 -24.72 15.81 -35.17
N GLU A 284 -25.87 16.42 -35.47
CA GLU A 284 -26.74 17.10 -34.50
C GLU A 284 -27.10 16.19 -33.31
N GLU A 285 -27.28 14.88 -33.55
CA GLU A 285 -27.54 13.87 -32.50
C GLU A 285 -26.36 13.71 -31.53
N MET A 286 -25.13 13.86 -32.00
CA MET A 286 -23.91 13.71 -31.24
C MET A 286 -23.62 14.95 -30.38
N LEU A 287 -23.88 16.14 -30.91
CA LEU A 287 -23.85 17.42 -30.19
C LEU A 287 -24.91 17.45 -29.07
N GLU A 288 -26.10 16.92 -29.33
CA GLU A 288 -27.17 16.84 -28.33
C GLU A 288 -26.82 15.85 -27.21
N MET A 289 -26.15 14.74 -27.53
CA MET A 289 -25.64 13.77 -26.54
C MET A 289 -24.57 14.39 -25.63
N ILE A 290 -23.61 15.14 -26.21
CA ILE A 290 -22.56 15.83 -25.44
C ILE A 290 -23.19 16.92 -24.57
N ARG A 291 -24.13 17.71 -25.07
CA ARG A 291 -24.88 18.73 -24.30
C ARG A 291 -25.62 18.10 -23.11
N LYS A 292 -26.26 16.97 -23.34
CA LYS A 292 -26.96 16.23 -22.32
C LYS A 292 -26.00 15.76 -21.23
N GLN A 293 -24.85 15.21 -21.59
CA GLN A 293 -23.83 14.78 -20.63
C GLN A 293 -23.20 15.96 -19.86
N LEU A 294 -22.92 17.08 -20.52
CA LEU A 294 -22.42 18.30 -19.86
C LEU A 294 -23.44 18.97 -18.95
N ALA A 295 -24.73 18.85 -19.27
CA ALA A 295 -25.83 19.33 -18.45
C ALA A 295 -26.11 18.42 -17.26
N GLU A 296 -26.00 17.10 -17.45
CA GLU A 296 -26.21 16.09 -16.42
C GLU A 296 -25.00 15.95 -15.46
N ASN A 297 -23.81 16.34 -15.91
CA ASN A 297 -22.58 16.27 -15.11
C ASN A 297 -21.78 17.58 -15.16
N PRO A 298 -22.11 18.58 -14.31
CA PRO A 298 -21.42 19.87 -14.27
C PRO A 298 -19.89 19.75 -14.03
N ALA A 299 -19.44 18.68 -13.39
CA ALA A 299 -18.02 18.45 -13.16
C ALA A 299 -17.23 18.17 -14.47
N LEU A 300 -17.88 17.67 -15.53
CA LEU A 300 -17.24 17.53 -16.85
C LEU A 300 -16.98 18.89 -17.50
N ARG A 301 -17.81 19.89 -17.20
CA ARG A 301 -17.68 21.25 -17.73
C ARG A 301 -16.43 21.95 -17.19
N ASP A 302 -16.09 21.71 -15.93
CA ASP A 302 -14.90 22.26 -15.27
C ASP A 302 -13.60 21.57 -15.71
N MET A 303 -13.70 20.45 -16.44
CA MET A 303 -12.57 19.63 -16.91
C MET A 303 -12.18 19.90 -18.35
N ILE A 304 -13.04 20.52 -19.13
CA ILE A 304 -12.78 20.91 -20.53
C ILE A 304 -12.05 22.25 -20.50
N PRO A 305 -10.88 22.40 -21.17
CA PRO A 305 -10.22 23.68 -21.28
C PRO A 305 -11.18 24.74 -21.83
N ALA A 306 -11.15 25.93 -21.27
CA ALA A 306 -12.09 27.00 -21.59
C ALA A 306 -12.14 27.34 -23.09
N GLU A 307 -11.04 27.16 -23.81
CA GLU A 307 -10.99 27.32 -25.28
C GLU A 307 -11.77 26.22 -26.03
N GLN A 308 -11.69 24.96 -25.56
CA GLN A 308 -12.42 23.83 -26.14
C GLN A 308 -13.92 23.88 -25.79
N LEU A 309 -14.23 24.31 -24.57
CA LEU A 309 -15.63 24.53 -24.17
C LEU A 309 -16.27 25.66 -25.00
N ALA A 310 -15.52 26.74 -25.26
CA ALA A 310 -15.96 27.83 -26.12
C ALA A 310 -16.11 27.41 -27.58
N MET A 311 -15.27 26.46 -28.08
CA MET A 311 -15.42 25.89 -29.43
C MET A 311 -16.66 24.99 -29.52
N LEU A 312 -16.93 24.17 -28.51
CA LEU A 312 -18.15 23.36 -28.43
C LEU A 312 -19.41 24.22 -28.32
N GLU A 313 -19.35 25.35 -27.61
CA GLU A 313 -20.44 26.33 -27.51
C GLU A 313 -20.60 27.12 -28.82
N LYS A 314 -19.51 27.40 -29.53
CA LYS A 314 -19.49 28.17 -30.79
C LYS A 314 -19.94 27.35 -32.02
N ALA A 315 -19.61 26.06 -32.10
CA ALA A 315 -20.12 25.15 -33.13
C ALA A 315 -21.65 25.04 -33.15
N VAL A 316 -22.30 25.57 -32.14
CA VAL A 316 -23.75 25.62 -31.94
C VAL A 316 -24.41 26.84 -32.61
N ASP A 317 -23.68 27.96 -32.69
CA ASP A 317 -24.24 29.22 -33.20
C ASP A 317 -24.06 29.40 -34.72
N GLU A 318 -23.22 28.54 -35.36
CA GLU A 318 -22.91 28.64 -36.81
C GLU A 318 -23.79 27.74 -37.70
N ASP A 319 -24.52 26.75 -37.15
CA ASP A 319 -25.40 25.87 -37.94
C ASP A 319 -26.79 26.46 -38.28
N GLU A 320 -27.09 27.72 -37.93
CA GLU A 320 -28.30 28.41 -38.42
C GLU A 320 -28.12 29.14 -39.76
N ALA A 321 -26.96 29.01 -40.44
CA ALA A 321 -26.73 29.64 -41.76
C ALA A 321 -25.80 28.80 -42.64
N ASP A 322 -26.31 28.02 -43.48
CA ASP A 322 -26.03 27.79 -44.89
C ASP A 322 -26.29 26.36 -45.38
N ASP A 323 -27.38 26.17 -46.07
CA ASP A 323 -27.60 25.13 -47.08
C ASP A 323 -26.78 25.48 -48.33
N ALA A 324 -25.71 24.71 -48.61
CA ALA A 324 -25.08 24.65 -49.96
C ALA A 324 -24.37 23.33 -50.16
N GLU A 325 -24.81 22.61 -51.16
CA GLU A 325 -24.30 21.35 -51.71
C GLU A 325 -22.81 21.46 -52.08
N ASP A 326 -21.98 20.48 -51.67
CA ASP A 326 -20.77 20.11 -52.41
C ASP A 326 -20.45 18.63 -52.33
N ASP A 327 -19.97 18.07 -53.42
CA ASP A 327 -19.77 16.68 -53.72
C ASP A 327 -18.52 16.08 -53.04
N GLY A 328 -18.69 14.89 -52.44
CA GLY A 328 -17.72 14.21 -51.60
C GLY A 328 -16.51 13.60 -52.29
N GLU A 329 -15.38 13.69 -51.66
CA GLU A 329 -14.28 12.71 -51.66
C GLU A 329 -14.10 12.13 -50.25
N GLU A 330 -14.29 10.82 -50.12
CA GLU A 330 -13.99 10.10 -48.89
C GLU A 330 -12.51 10.25 -48.50
N VAL A 331 -12.21 11.16 -47.60
CA VAL A 331 -10.92 11.19 -46.91
C VAL A 331 -11.00 10.19 -45.76
N ALA A 332 -10.34 9.05 -45.92
CA ALA A 332 -10.16 8.08 -44.86
C ALA A 332 -9.45 8.75 -43.68
N VAL A 333 -10.21 9.10 -42.66
CA VAL A 333 -9.69 9.56 -41.37
C VAL A 333 -8.80 8.45 -40.82
N LYS A 334 -7.48 8.69 -40.78
CA LYS A 334 -6.56 7.83 -40.05
C LYS A 334 -6.99 7.85 -38.59
N LYS A 335 -7.59 6.74 -38.08
CA LYS A 335 -7.72 6.48 -36.66
C LYS A 335 -6.33 6.73 -36.04
N LYS A 336 -6.23 7.71 -35.17
CA LYS A 336 -5.07 7.90 -34.32
C LYS A 336 -4.87 6.58 -33.58
N ASP A 337 -3.69 5.99 -33.65
CA ASP A 337 -3.37 4.69 -33.07
C ASP A 337 -3.91 4.62 -31.63
N GLU A 338 -5.03 3.93 -31.45
CA GLU A 338 -5.27 3.25 -30.18
C GLU A 338 -4.10 2.29 -30.04
N GLY A 339 -3.09 2.62 -29.23
CA GLY A 339 -1.91 1.79 -29.06
C GLY A 339 -2.32 0.33 -28.89
N ASP A 340 -1.53 -0.62 -29.38
CA ASP A 340 -1.87 -2.04 -29.32
C ASP A 340 -2.39 -2.42 -27.93
N MET A 341 -3.53 -3.12 -27.89
CA MET A 341 -4.15 -3.58 -26.64
C MET A 341 -3.70 -5.00 -26.37
N ILE A 342 -3.25 -5.25 -25.13
CA ILE A 342 -2.94 -6.59 -24.65
C ILE A 342 -3.92 -6.96 -23.54
N ASP A 343 -4.73 -8.00 -23.76
CA ASP A 343 -5.71 -8.52 -22.81
C ASP A 343 -6.64 -7.41 -22.23
N GLY A 344 -7.06 -6.47 -23.08
CA GLY A 344 -7.97 -5.38 -22.72
C GLY A 344 -7.31 -4.23 -21.96
N VAL A 345 -5.97 -4.13 -21.99
CA VAL A 345 -5.18 -3.05 -21.39
C VAL A 345 -4.25 -2.48 -22.46
N PRO A 346 -4.03 -1.15 -22.50
CA PRO A 346 -3.06 -0.57 -23.39
C PRO A 346 -1.67 -1.17 -23.19
N GLU A 347 -1.03 -1.56 -24.26
CA GLU A 347 0.30 -2.18 -24.22
C GLU A 347 1.34 -1.26 -23.58
N TRP A 348 1.29 0.04 -23.88
CA TRP A 348 2.19 1.05 -23.31
C TRP A 348 2.10 1.13 -21.78
N PHE A 349 1.02 0.62 -21.18
CA PHE A 349 0.84 0.57 -19.72
C PHE A 349 1.24 -0.80 -19.16
N VAL A 350 0.63 -1.91 -19.64
CA VAL A 350 0.87 -3.25 -19.08
C VAL A 350 2.28 -3.77 -19.35
N GLY A 351 2.87 -3.37 -20.47
CA GLY A 351 4.22 -3.79 -20.84
C GLY A 351 5.29 -3.34 -19.85
N PRO A 352 5.44 -2.03 -19.60
CA PRO A 352 6.38 -1.52 -18.59
C PRO A 352 6.13 -2.09 -17.19
N MET A 353 4.88 -2.22 -16.75
CA MET A 353 4.55 -2.85 -15.46
C MET A 353 5.06 -4.30 -15.36
N LEU A 354 4.93 -5.07 -16.44
CA LEU A 354 5.45 -6.43 -16.49
C LEU A 354 6.98 -6.44 -16.49
N ALA A 355 7.62 -5.53 -17.23
CA ALA A 355 9.08 -5.43 -17.26
C ALA A 355 9.64 -5.07 -15.86
N GLU A 356 9.00 -4.15 -15.15
CA GLU A 356 9.34 -3.80 -13.76
C GLU A 356 9.18 -5.00 -12.82
N LEU A 357 8.04 -5.71 -12.89
CA LEU A 357 7.81 -6.90 -12.05
C LEU A 357 8.86 -7.99 -12.32
N VAL A 358 9.20 -8.23 -13.58
CA VAL A 358 10.24 -9.20 -13.94
C VAL A 358 11.61 -8.75 -13.46
N ALA A 359 11.95 -7.46 -13.59
CA ALA A 359 13.22 -6.92 -13.07
C ALA A 359 13.31 -7.09 -11.55
N HIS A 360 12.23 -6.85 -10.83
CA HIS A 360 12.13 -7.08 -9.38
C HIS A 360 12.43 -8.54 -9.03
N GLU A 361 11.74 -9.50 -9.64
CA GLU A 361 11.95 -10.92 -9.36
C GLU A 361 13.36 -11.40 -9.75
N VAL A 362 13.89 -10.90 -10.87
CA VAL A 362 15.29 -11.18 -11.26
C VAL A 362 16.26 -10.60 -10.25
N GLY A 363 15.99 -9.43 -9.68
CA GLY A 363 16.78 -8.84 -8.60
C GLY A 363 16.94 -9.81 -7.41
N HIS A 364 15.86 -10.51 -7.01
CA HIS A 364 15.95 -11.56 -5.99
C HIS A 364 16.85 -12.71 -6.41
N THR A 365 16.78 -13.12 -7.66
CA THR A 365 17.59 -14.23 -8.18
C THR A 365 19.07 -13.90 -8.33
N ILE A 366 19.44 -12.62 -8.29
CA ILE A 366 20.85 -12.17 -8.23
C ILE A 366 21.30 -11.76 -6.82
N GLY A 367 20.45 -12.04 -5.82
CA GLY A 367 20.75 -11.96 -4.40
C GLY A 367 20.20 -10.76 -3.66
N LEU A 368 19.48 -9.83 -4.31
CA LEU A 368 19.00 -8.61 -3.69
C LEU A 368 17.72 -8.86 -2.88
N ARG A 369 17.60 -8.18 -1.76
CA ARG A 369 16.40 -8.05 -0.94
C ARG A 369 15.60 -6.82 -1.37
N HIS A 370 14.36 -6.71 -0.87
CA HIS A 370 13.57 -5.51 -1.04
C HIS A 370 14.28 -4.26 -0.55
N ASN A 371 14.02 -3.13 -1.19
CA ASN A 371 14.39 -1.80 -0.72
C ASN A 371 13.19 -0.85 -0.80
N PHE A 372 12.40 -0.79 0.26
CA PHE A 372 11.17 0.02 0.35
C PHE A 372 11.43 1.52 0.58
N LYS A 373 12.66 1.99 0.37
CA LYS A 373 13.00 3.43 0.35
C LYS A 373 13.25 3.96 -1.05
N GLY A 374 13.21 3.10 -2.06
CA GLY A 374 13.49 3.47 -3.44
C GLY A 374 12.55 4.56 -3.97
N SER A 375 11.27 4.45 -3.65
CA SER A 375 10.20 5.37 -4.06
C SER A 375 10.27 6.75 -3.41
N SER A 376 11.03 6.91 -2.30
CA SER A 376 11.04 8.13 -1.47
C SER A 376 12.15 9.13 -1.81
N ALA A 377 12.85 8.97 -2.94
CA ALA A 377 14.03 9.77 -3.28
C ALA A 377 13.71 11.08 -4.02
N HIS A 378 12.64 11.13 -4.77
CA HIS A 378 12.28 12.24 -5.65
C HIS A 378 10.93 12.85 -5.29
N SER A 379 10.79 14.15 -5.55
CA SER A 379 9.49 14.82 -5.42
C SER A 379 8.52 14.36 -6.51
N LEU A 380 7.21 14.51 -6.26
CA LEU A 380 6.19 14.15 -7.25
C LEU A 380 6.30 14.99 -8.55
N GLU A 381 6.82 16.22 -8.44
CA GLU A 381 7.10 17.09 -9.58
C GLU A 381 8.28 16.58 -10.41
N GLU A 382 9.39 16.18 -9.76
CA GLU A 382 10.56 15.60 -10.44
C GLU A 382 10.20 14.28 -11.15
N ILE A 383 9.45 13.39 -10.48
CA ILE A 383 8.98 12.11 -11.03
C ILE A 383 8.19 12.32 -12.34
N ASN A 384 7.45 13.43 -12.43
CA ASN A 384 6.61 13.76 -13.58
C ASN A 384 7.25 14.77 -14.55
N SER A 385 8.55 15.04 -14.41
CA SER A 385 9.27 15.94 -15.30
C SER A 385 9.64 15.29 -16.64
N GLU A 386 9.80 16.13 -17.68
CA GLU A 386 10.32 15.66 -18.98
C GLU A 386 11.77 15.15 -18.90
N GLU A 387 12.52 15.54 -17.87
CA GLU A 387 13.88 15.09 -17.63
C GLU A 387 13.92 13.64 -17.12
N MET A 388 12.86 13.21 -16.41
CA MET A 388 12.72 11.88 -15.86
C MET A 388 12.02 10.93 -16.85
N LYS A 389 10.92 11.38 -17.43
CA LYS A 389 10.01 10.59 -18.27
C LYS A 389 10.71 9.91 -19.45
N GLY A 390 10.69 8.58 -19.49
CA GLY A 390 11.29 7.78 -20.54
C GLY A 390 12.81 7.81 -20.58
N VAL A 391 13.49 8.50 -19.63
CA VAL A 391 14.93 8.72 -19.60
C VAL A 391 15.61 7.92 -18.51
N LYS A 392 15.09 7.97 -17.30
CA LYS A 392 15.65 7.27 -16.14
C LYS A 392 14.55 6.81 -15.18
N PRO A 393 14.82 5.80 -14.34
CA PRO A 393 13.87 5.36 -13.34
C PRO A 393 13.60 6.48 -12.32
N TRP A 394 12.35 6.64 -11.93
CA TRP A 394 11.95 7.59 -10.90
C TRP A 394 12.07 7.02 -9.46
N SER A 395 12.26 5.71 -9.33
CA SER A 395 12.62 5.06 -8.06
C SER A 395 14.09 4.67 -8.10
N THR A 396 14.79 4.83 -6.98
CA THR A 396 16.21 4.44 -6.87
C THR A 396 16.39 2.93 -6.80
N SER A 397 15.32 2.17 -6.64
CA SER A 397 15.36 0.71 -6.61
C SER A 397 14.12 0.07 -7.23
N VAL A 398 14.32 -0.86 -8.16
CA VAL A 398 13.26 -1.73 -8.66
C VAL A 398 12.88 -2.80 -7.63
N MET A 399 13.67 -2.95 -6.56
CA MET A 399 13.37 -3.85 -5.44
C MET A 399 12.38 -3.28 -4.44
N ASP A 400 11.81 -2.11 -4.71
CA ASP A 400 10.66 -1.55 -4.00
C ASP A 400 9.35 -2.14 -4.53
N TYR A 401 8.29 -2.10 -3.73
CA TYR A 401 6.91 -2.26 -4.21
C TYR A 401 6.37 -0.89 -4.56
N ASN A 402 6.84 -0.37 -5.69
CA ASN A 402 6.52 0.97 -6.12
C ASN A 402 5.02 1.16 -6.36
N GLY A 403 4.47 2.27 -5.88
CA GLY A 403 3.13 2.70 -6.20
C GLY A 403 3.01 3.15 -7.66
N ILE A 404 1.79 3.17 -8.18
CA ILE A 404 1.56 3.65 -9.54
C ILE A 404 1.57 5.18 -9.61
N ASN A 405 2.28 5.72 -10.59
CA ASN A 405 2.29 7.16 -10.85
C ASN A 405 1.16 7.56 -11.80
N ILE A 406 -0.06 7.70 -11.27
CA ILE A 406 -1.20 8.26 -12.03
C ILE A 406 -1.45 9.69 -11.54
N ARG A 407 -1.24 10.66 -12.44
CA ARG A 407 -1.65 12.05 -12.20
C ARG A 407 -3.13 12.24 -12.49
N MET A 408 -3.73 13.23 -11.86
CA MET A 408 -5.13 13.55 -12.11
C MET A 408 -5.33 13.93 -13.59
N PRO A 409 -6.12 13.19 -14.37
CA PRO A 409 -6.40 13.55 -15.74
C PRO A 409 -7.08 14.92 -15.85
N GLY A 410 -6.58 15.78 -16.75
CA GLY A 410 -7.12 17.12 -16.97
C GLY A 410 -6.70 18.18 -15.95
N SER A 411 -5.76 17.89 -15.03
CA SER A 411 -5.22 18.88 -14.08
C SER A 411 -4.29 19.90 -14.73
N GLY A 412 -3.88 19.67 -15.99
CA GLY A 412 -2.83 20.47 -16.65
C GLY A 412 -1.40 20.09 -16.20
N GLU A 413 -1.26 19.12 -15.31
CA GLU A 413 0.03 18.62 -14.86
C GLU A 413 0.58 17.55 -15.81
N THR A 414 1.90 17.54 -16.00
CA THR A 414 2.57 16.54 -16.83
C THR A 414 2.42 15.15 -16.20
N GLN A 415 2.11 14.13 -17.03
CA GLN A 415 2.14 12.73 -16.66
C GLN A 415 3.52 12.15 -17.01
N GLY A 416 4.28 11.72 -16.00
CA GLY A 416 5.51 10.94 -16.16
C GLY A 416 5.26 9.48 -16.51
N ASP A 417 6.28 8.64 -16.35
CA ASP A 417 6.12 7.19 -16.51
C ASP A 417 5.23 6.62 -15.40
N TYR A 418 4.31 5.74 -15.78
CA TYR A 418 3.35 5.14 -14.85
C TYR A 418 3.99 4.12 -13.90
N SER A 419 5.00 3.41 -14.37
CA SER A 419 5.79 2.43 -13.62
C SER A 419 7.27 2.69 -13.80
N VAL A 420 8.10 2.10 -12.95
CA VAL A 420 9.55 2.27 -13.02
C VAL A 420 10.11 1.63 -14.28
N ILE A 421 10.92 2.38 -15.01
CA ILE A 421 11.64 1.91 -16.19
C ILE A 421 13.12 1.71 -15.84
N GLY A 422 13.66 0.51 -16.05
CA GLY A 422 15.06 0.23 -15.72
C GLY A 422 15.31 -0.13 -14.26
N ILE A 423 16.52 0.15 -13.79
CA ILE A 423 17.00 -0.03 -12.41
C ILE A 423 17.61 1.27 -11.91
N GLY A 424 17.48 1.55 -10.61
CA GLY A 424 17.89 2.83 -10.03
C GLY A 424 19.28 2.85 -9.45
N GLU A 425 19.66 3.99 -8.88
CA GLU A 425 20.98 4.27 -8.34
C GLU A 425 21.34 3.33 -7.18
N TYR A 426 20.38 2.98 -6.33
CA TYR A 426 20.60 2.01 -5.27
C TYR A 426 20.90 0.62 -5.83
N ASP A 427 20.17 0.18 -6.85
CA ASP A 427 20.37 -1.13 -7.48
C ASP A 427 21.76 -1.23 -8.11
N GLN A 428 22.20 -0.17 -8.80
CA GLN A 428 23.55 -0.06 -9.38
C GLN A 428 24.62 -0.16 -8.30
N TRP A 429 24.45 0.60 -7.20
CA TRP A 429 25.36 0.55 -6.06
C TRP A 429 25.38 -0.82 -5.37
N ALA A 430 24.23 -1.46 -5.24
CA ALA A 430 24.14 -2.81 -4.67
C ALA A 430 24.88 -3.85 -5.54
N ILE A 431 24.75 -3.77 -6.88
CA ILE A 431 25.52 -4.61 -7.80
C ILE A 431 27.02 -4.29 -7.72
N GLU A 432 27.41 -3.03 -7.63
CA GLU A 432 28.81 -2.65 -7.42
C GLU A 432 29.38 -3.28 -6.14
N TYR A 433 28.63 -3.23 -5.02
CA TYR A 433 29.03 -3.89 -3.78
C TYR A 433 29.09 -5.40 -3.94
N GLY A 434 28.08 -6.03 -4.54
CA GLY A 434 27.97 -7.48 -4.63
C GLY A 434 28.96 -8.12 -5.61
N TYR A 435 29.20 -7.47 -6.74
CA TYR A 435 29.89 -8.06 -7.89
C TYR A 435 31.13 -7.30 -8.34
N GLY A 436 31.27 -6.03 -7.98
CA GLY A 436 32.42 -5.20 -8.33
C GLY A 436 33.72 -5.65 -7.69
N SER A 437 34.84 -5.16 -8.23
CA SER A 437 36.21 -5.43 -7.77
C SER A 437 36.83 -4.26 -7.00
N GLY A 438 36.07 -3.18 -6.77
CA GLY A 438 36.51 -1.98 -6.06
C GLY A 438 36.78 -2.20 -4.57
N ASP A 439 37.26 -1.16 -3.87
CA ASP A 439 37.41 -1.18 -2.41
C ASP A 439 36.02 -1.15 -1.76
N LEU A 440 35.64 -2.24 -1.11
CA LEU A 440 34.33 -2.38 -0.47
C LEU A 440 34.06 -1.34 0.61
N LYS A 441 35.09 -0.81 1.27
CA LYS A 441 34.93 0.25 2.27
C LYS A 441 34.55 1.59 1.62
N GLU A 442 35.18 1.89 0.48
CA GLU A 442 34.86 3.09 -0.29
C GLU A 442 33.45 3.00 -0.85
N ILE A 443 33.06 1.85 -1.42
CA ILE A 443 31.69 1.60 -1.90
C ILE A 443 30.67 1.81 -0.78
N LEU A 444 30.87 1.18 0.38
CA LEU A 444 29.95 1.26 1.51
C LEU A 444 29.93 2.64 2.18
N SER A 445 31.00 3.42 2.08
CA SER A 445 31.05 4.75 2.69
C SER A 445 30.06 5.75 2.09
N ARG A 446 29.51 5.44 0.91
CA ARG A 446 28.47 6.26 0.25
C ARG A 446 27.05 6.06 0.80
N SER A 447 26.86 5.18 1.78
CA SER A 447 25.55 4.79 2.32
C SER A 447 24.73 5.94 2.93
N ALA A 448 25.32 7.10 3.17
CA ALA A 448 24.61 8.30 3.66
C ALA A 448 23.99 9.13 2.52
N ASP A 449 24.30 8.83 1.25
CA ASP A 449 23.66 9.45 0.10
C ASP A 449 22.15 9.11 0.09
N PRO A 450 21.25 10.10 0.02
CA PRO A 450 19.82 9.87 -0.02
C PRO A 450 19.35 8.93 -1.15
N LEU A 451 20.04 8.94 -2.31
CA LEU A 451 19.72 8.05 -3.44
C LEU A 451 20.11 6.59 -3.18
N LEU A 452 20.94 6.33 -2.14
CA LEU A 452 21.36 5.00 -1.74
C LEU A 452 20.69 4.55 -0.42
N ALA A 453 19.64 5.24 0.01
CA ALA A 453 18.92 4.91 1.21
C ALA A 453 18.35 3.48 1.13
N TYR A 454 18.49 2.73 2.24
CA TYR A 454 18.06 1.35 2.33
C TYR A 454 17.14 1.10 3.52
N GLY A 455 16.04 0.44 3.26
CA GLY A 455 15.11 -0.08 4.24
C GLY A 455 14.33 -1.25 3.64
N THR A 456 14.16 -2.32 4.39
CA THR A 456 13.65 -3.59 3.87
C THR A 456 12.49 -4.14 4.72
N ASP A 457 12.13 -5.40 4.53
CA ASP A 457 10.95 -6.03 5.13
C ASP A 457 10.83 -5.81 6.65
N GLU A 458 11.92 -6.03 7.40
CA GLU A 458 11.93 -5.81 8.85
C GLU A 458 11.84 -4.33 9.25
N ASP A 459 12.20 -3.41 8.37
CA ASP A 459 12.13 -1.98 8.61
C ASP A 459 10.73 -1.41 8.29
N ALA A 460 9.92 -2.11 7.48
CA ALA A 460 8.58 -1.67 7.09
C ALA A 460 7.60 -1.55 8.27
N PHE A 461 7.92 -2.20 9.39
CA PHE A 461 7.20 -2.09 10.67
C PHE A 461 7.85 -1.09 11.63
N GLY A 462 8.98 -0.51 11.20
CA GLY A 462 9.79 0.41 11.98
C GLY A 462 9.18 1.80 12.10
N PRO A 463 9.94 2.73 12.69
CA PRO A 463 9.50 4.11 12.81
C PRO A 463 9.68 4.92 11.52
N ASP A 464 10.49 4.45 10.55
CA ASP A 464 10.76 5.23 9.32
C ASP A 464 9.61 5.11 8.33
N PRO A 465 8.81 6.15 8.14
CA PRO A 465 7.63 6.10 7.29
C PRO A 465 7.97 6.04 5.78
N ARG A 466 9.24 6.24 5.42
CA ARG A 466 9.74 6.08 4.05
C ARG A 466 10.03 4.63 3.69
N THR A 467 10.13 3.74 4.69
CA THR A 467 10.25 2.30 4.44
C THR A 467 8.84 1.73 4.34
N ARG A 468 8.21 2.02 3.22
CA ARG A 468 6.80 1.72 3.00
C ARG A 468 6.57 1.09 1.63
N ARG A 469 5.59 0.20 1.53
CA ARG A 469 5.14 -0.40 0.27
C ARG A 469 4.02 0.44 -0.34
N TYR A 470 4.02 0.55 -1.67
CA TYR A 470 2.96 1.20 -2.46
C TYR A 470 2.81 2.71 -2.20
N ASP A 471 3.87 3.37 -1.80
CA ASP A 471 3.96 4.81 -1.72
C ASP A 471 4.79 5.39 -2.88
N LEU A 472 4.83 6.70 -2.95
CA LEU A 472 5.53 7.44 -3.99
C LEU A 472 5.89 8.82 -3.48
N SER A 473 7.08 9.32 -3.89
CA SER A 473 7.58 10.66 -3.61
C SER A 473 8.26 10.81 -2.25
N GLU A 474 9.24 11.72 -2.18
CA GLU A 474 9.88 12.16 -0.94
C GLU A 474 8.90 12.79 0.06
N ASN A 475 7.76 13.27 -0.44
CA ASN A 475 6.63 13.75 0.32
C ASN A 475 5.37 12.97 -0.05
N PRO A 476 5.15 11.77 0.53
CA PRO A 476 3.99 10.93 0.19
C PRO A 476 2.63 11.58 0.44
N LEU A 477 2.57 12.69 1.20
CA LEU A 477 1.33 13.46 1.38
C LEU A 477 0.82 14.04 0.04
N ASP A 478 1.72 14.45 -0.85
CA ASP A 478 1.32 14.98 -2.16
C ASP A 478 0.77 13.85 -3.04
N TYR A 479 1.40 12.68 -2.99
CA TYR A 479 0.88 11.48 -3.63
C TYR A 479 -0.48 11.07 -3.06
N ALA A 480 -0.63 11.04 -1.73
CA ALA A 480 -1.90 10.70 -1.07
C ALA A 480 -3.03 11.66 -1.47
N LYS A 481 -2.75 12.97 -1.54
CA LYS A 481 -3.71 13.97 -2.02
C LYS A 481 -4.13 13.72 -3.46
N ASN A 482 -3.16 13.48 -4.35
CA ASN A 482 -3.43 13.15 -5.75
C ASN A 482 -4.31 11.88 -5.87
N GLN A 483 -4.02 10.84 -5.08
CA GLN A 483 -4.84 9.61 -5.05
C GLN A 483 -6.27 9.89 -4.57
N MET A 484 -6.45 10.73 -3.55
CA MET A 484 -7.79 11.08 -3.06
C MET A 484 -8.59 11.93 -4.04
N GLU A 485 -7.94 12.82 -4.81
CA GLU A 485 -8.58 13.56 -5.88
C GLU A 485 -9.01 12.63 -7.02
N LEU A 486 -8.14 11.70 -7.42
CA LEU A 486 -8.48 10.67 -8.40
C LEU A 486 -9.65 9.80 -7.93
N VAL A 487 -9.66 9.38 -6.66
CA VAL A 487 -10.76 8.63 -6.04
C VAL A 487 -12.09 9.40 -6.11
N LYS A 488 -12.09 10.69 -5.76
CA LYS A 488 -13.28 11.53 -5.82
C LYS A 488 -13.84 11.62 -7.25
N LYS A 489 -12.96 11.81 -8.21
CA LYS A 489 -13.32 11.91 -9.63
C LYS A 489 -13.89 10.60 -10.17
N ILE A 490 -13.22 9.48 -9.89
CA ILE A 490 -13.69 8.15 -10.29
C ILE A 490 -15.08 7.87 -9.69
N ARG A 491 -15.30 8.19 -8.42
CA ARG A 491 -16.60 8.00 -7.76
C ARG A 491 -17.72 8.79 -8.44
N ALA A 492 -17.44 10.00 -8.88
CA ALA A 492 -18.40 10.82 -9.59
C ALA A 492 -18.81 10.22 -10.94
N GLY A 493 -17.88 9.53 -11.64
CA GLY A 493 -18.13 8.89 -12.93
C GLY A 493 -18.54 7.40 -12.87
N LEU A 494 -18.65 6.79 -11.69
CA LEU A 494 -18.87 5.34 -11.58
C LEU A 494 -20.10 4.83 -12.31
N ILE A 495 -21.20 5.55 -12.27
CA ILE A 495 -22.48 5.13 -12.84
C ILE A 495 -22.53 5.39 -14.35
N ASN A 496 -22.01 6.53 -14.79
CA ASN A 496 -22.16 7.00 -16.15
C ASN A 496 -20.98 6.60 -17.06
N ASP A 497 -19.78 6.56 -16.48
CA ASP A 497 -18.54 6.41 -17.28
C ASP A 497 -17.95 4.99 -17.17
N PHE A 498 -18.05 4.38 -15.99
CA PHE A 498 -17.44 3.07 -15.74
C PHE A 498 -18.37 1.90 -16.02
N VAL A 499 -19.68 2.04 -15.78
CA VAL A 499 -20.70 1.03 -16.12
C VAL A 499 -21.23 1.35 -17.52
N GLN A 500 -20.93 0.50 -18.50
CA GLN A 500 -21.34 0.68 -19.89
C GLN A 500 -22.68 0.01 -20.19
N ASP A 501 -23.34 0.38 -21.28
CA ASP A 501 -24.57 -0.25 -21.74
C ASP A 501 -24.37 -1.76 -21.97
N GLY A 502 -25.23 -2.56 -21.32
CA GLY A 502 -25.14 -4.03 -21.31
C GLY A 502 -24.29 -4.62 -20.18
N ASP A 503 -23.57 -3.81 -19.41
CA ASP A 503 -22.85 -4.28 -18.23
C ASP A 503 -23.79 -4.58 -17.05
N SER A 504 -23.35 -5.45 -16.17
CA SER A 504 -24.01 -5.64 -14.87
C SER A 504 -23.77 -4.44 -13.95
N TRP A 505 -24.80 -3.98 -13.25
CA TRP A 505 -24.67 -2.98 -12.19
C TRP A 505 -23.71 -3.38 -11.04
N SER A 506 -23.37 -4.66 -10.92
CA SER A 506 -22.33 -5.10 -9.98
C SER A 506 -20.97 -4.44 -10.23
N ARG A 507 -20.73 -3.91 -11.45
CA ARG A 507 -19.53 -3.12 -11.76
C ARG A 507 -19.44 -1.85 -10.94
N ALA A 508 -20.58 -1.15 -10.70
CA ALA A 508 -20.60 0.04 -9.85
C ALA A 508 -20.13 -0.27 -8.42
N ARG A 509 -20.65 -1.35 -7.82
CA ARG A 509 -20.21 -1.79 -6.49
C ARG A 509 -18.72 -2.15 -6.49
N ARG A 510 -18.25 -2.83 -7.52
CA ARG A 510 -16.85 -3.21 -7.67
C ARG A 510 -15.95 -1.98 -7.79
N GLY A 511 -16.28 -1.06 -8.68
CA GLY A 511 -15.55 0.20 -8.84
C GLY A 511 -15.49 1.01 -7.54
N TYR A 512 -16.62 1.13 -6.85
CA TYR A 512 -16.65 1.80 -5.55
C TYR A 512 -15.73 1.11 -4.52
N SER A 513 -15.73 -0.23 -4.47
CA SER A 513 -14.84 -0.99 -3.56
C SER A 513 -13.35 -0.77 -3.88
N ILE A 514 -12.98 -0.66 -5.16
CA ILE A 514 -11.60 -0.32 -5.58
C ILE A 514 -11.21 1.05 -5.01
N THR A 515 -12.08 2.06 -5.18
CA THR A 515 -11.81 3.40 -4.65
C THR A 515 -11.69 3.43 -3.12
N LEU A 516 -12.43 2.59 -2.40
CA LEU A 516 -12.26 2.43 -0.95
C LEU A 516 -10.89 1.82 -0.60
N SER A 517 -10.38 0.89 -1.40
CA SER A 517 -9.05 0.31 -1.20
C SER A 517 -7.95 1.35 -1.41
N THR A 518 -8.02 2.16 -2.46
CA THR A 518 -7.08 3.27 -2.70
C THR A 518 -7.14 4.33 -1.59
N GLN A 519 -8.35 4.67 -1.12
CA GLN A 519 -8.51 5.54 0.05
C GLN A 519 -7.86 4.94 1.29
N MET A 520 -8.06 3.64 1.57
CA MET A 520 -7.45 2.96 2.72
C MET A 520 -5.93 2.95 2.62
N GLN A 521 -5.38 2.70 1.44
CA GLN A 521 -3.94 2.76 1.19
C GLN A 521 -3.37 4.13 1.54
N SER A 522 -4.03 5.21 1.08
CA SER A 522 -3.61 6.59 1.40
C SER A 522 -3.73 6.91 2.90
N LEU A 523 -4.81 6.46 3.56
CA LEU A 523 -5.00 6.62 5.01
C LEU A 523 -3.92 5.90 5.81
N SER A 524 -3.64 4.65 5.46
CA SER A 524 -2.64 3.81 6.12
C SER A 524 -1.22 4.38 5.91
N MET A 525 -0.91 4.83 4.69
CA MET A 525 0.35 5.51 4.39
C MET A 525 0.54 6.74 5.28
N MET A 526 -0.45 7.64 5.36
CA MET A 526 -0.34 8.83 6.20
C MET A 526 -0.38 8.53 7.70
N GLY A 527 -1.12 7.52 8.13
CA GLY A 527 -1.13 7.07 9.53
C GLY A 527 0.26 6.71 10.05
N ASN A 528 1.13 6.16 9.22
CA ASN A 528 2.51 5.79 9.59
C ASN A 528 3.44 7.01 9.80
N TRP A 529 3.06 8.20 9.33
CA TRP A 529 3.83 9.44 9.56
C TRP A 529 3.61 10.02 10.95
N VAL A 530 2.58 9.59 11.68
CA VAL A 530 2.30 10.02 13.05
C VAL A 530 3.15 9.20 14.02
N GLY A 531 3.93 9.86 14.86
CA GLY A 531 4.85 9.20 15.78
C GLY A 531 6.00 8.49 15.05
N SER A 532 6.59 9.14 14.05
CA SER A 532 7.58 8.55 13.17
C SER A 532 8.96 9.22 13.28
N ALA A 533 9.98 8.48 12.85
CA ALA A 533 11.37 8.95 12.80
C ALA A 533 12.09 8.36 11.57
N TYR A 534 12.94 9.13 10.94
CA TYR A 534 13.84 8.65 9.89
C TYR A 534 14.93 7.79 10.50
N VAL A 535 15.25 6.68 9.83
CA VAL A 535 16.31 5.75 10.26
C VAL A 535 17.38 5.65 9.18
N SER A 536 18.64 5.88 9.57
CA SER A 536 19.81 5.73 8.70
C SER A 536 20.65 4.53 9.13
N ARG A 537 21.13 3.77 8.15
CA ARG A 537 22.09 2.67 8.37
C ARG A 537 23.54 3.09 8.15
N SER A 538 23.82 4.39 7.86
CA SER A 538 25.20 4.91 7.76
C SER A 538 25.94 4.72 9.07
N LYS A 539 27.23 4.44 8.98
CA LYS A 539 28.07 4.18 10.15
C LYS A 539 28.88 5.41 10.54
N LYS A 540 29.26 5.48 11.81
CA LYS A 540 30.12 6.55 12.31
C LYS A 540 31.41 6.60 11.52
N GLY A 541 31.64 7.74 10.86
CA GLY A 541 32.82 7.97 10.02
C GLY A 541 32.58 7.81 8.52
N ASP A 542 31.39 7.33 8.10
CA ASP A 542 30.97 7.46 6.71
C ASP A 542 30.79 8.97 6.38
N PRO A 543 31.16 9.41 5.18
CA PRO A 543 30.91 10.80 4.75
C PRO A 543 29.44 11.16 4.92
N ASP A 544 29.15 12.37 5.35
CA ASP A 544 27.78 12.91 5.52
C ASP A 544 26.87 12.09 6.43
N SER A 545 27.44 11.15 7.23
CA SER A 545 26.65 10.34 8.16
C SER A 545 25.94 11.20 9.21
N LYS A 546 24.63 11.01 9.35
CA LYS A 546 23.78 11.65 10.36
C LYS A 546 23.59 10.74 11.58
N ALA A 547 22.88 11.24 12.58
CA ALA A 547 22.37 10.40 13.64
C ALA A 547 21.51 9.27 13.05
N PRO A 548 21.62 8.04 13.59
CA PRO A 548 20.84 6.92 13.03
C PRO A 548 19.32 7.10 13.17
N ILE A 549 18.85 7.92 14.09
CA ILE A 549 17.43 8.21 14.31
C ILE A 549 17.24 9.72 14.34
N GLU A 550 16.31 10.23 13.52
CA GLU A 550 15.93 11.63 13.44
C GLU A 550 14.39 11.70 13.42
N VAL A 551 13.80 12.35 14.44
CA VAL A 551 12.32 12.46 14.50
C VAL A 551 11.81 13.24 13.29
N VAL A 552 10.75 12.75 12.67
CA VAL A 552 10.13 13.44 11.54
C VAL A 552 9.63 14.82 11.98
N PRO A 553 9.88 15.89 11.19
CA PRO A 553 9.42 17.23 11.52
C PRO A 553 7.95 17.27 11.91
N VAL A 554 7.64 17.99 12.98
CA VAL A 554 6.30 18.02 13.57
C VAL A 554 5.21 18.48 12.60
N GLU A 555 5.55 19.40 11.69
CA GLU A 555 4.63 19.90 10.67
C GLU A 555 4.21 18.78 9.70
N ARG A 556 5.13 17.88 9.33
CA ARG A 556 4.82 16.70 8.49
C ARG A 556 3.91 15.72 9.23
N GLN A 557 4.17 15.49 10.52
CA GLN A 557 3.33 14.60 11.35
C GLN A 557 1.91 15.18 11.52
N ARG A 558 1.78 16.49 11.80
CA ARG A 558 0.49 17.18 11.89
C ARG A 558 -0.27 17.16 10.57
N ALA A 559 0.42 17.39 9.45
CA ALA A 559 -0.19 17.34 8.12
C ALA A 559 -0.71 15.94 7.77
N ALA A 560 0.02 14.90 8.14
CA ALA A 560 -0.40 13.51 7.98
C ALA A 560 -1.60 13.16 8.87
N LEU A 561 -1.61 13.59 10.14
CA LEU A 561 -2.74 13.45 11.04
C LEU A 561 -4.00 14.13 10.49
N GLN A 562 -3.86 15.37 10.00
CA GLN A 562 -4.96 16.11 9.41
C GLN A 562 -5.50 15.43 8.15
N PHE A 563 -4.61 14.90 7.29
CA PHE A 563 -5.02 14.13 6.11
C PHE A 563 -5.88 12.92 6.49
N VAL A 564 -5.48 12.16 7.52
CA VAL A 564 -6.26 11.00 7.99
C VAL A 564 -7.63 11.44 8.50
N ILE A 565 -7.69 12.52 9.26
CA ILE A 565 -8.95 13.11 9.77
C ILE A 565 -9.87 13.49 8.60
N ASP A 566 -9.39 14.29 7.67
CA ASP A 566 -10.18 14.83 6.55
C ASP A 566 -10.71 13.72 5.63
N ASN A 567 -9.96 12.64 5.47
CA ASN A 567 -10.27 11.58 4.52
C ASN A 567 -10.83 10.29 5.16
N ALA A 568 -11.00 10.25 6.49
CA ALA A 568 -11.62 9.12 7.18
C ALA A 568 -12.81 9.51 8.05
N PHE A 569 -12.83 10.71 8.65
CA PHE A 569 -13.83 11.05 9.64
C PHE A 569 -14.99 11.85 9.07
N GLU A 570 -14.80 12.53 7.94
CA GLU A 570 -15.83 13.35 7.31
C GLU A 570 -16.72 12.51 6.35
N ASP A 571 -18.02 12.76 6.37
CA ASP A 571 -18.98 12.02 5.54
C ASP A 571 -18.71 12.18 4.04
N GLU A 572 -18.27 13.37 3.64
CA GLU A 572 -17.97 13.75 2.27
C GLU A 572 -16.80 12.96 1.68
N ALA A 573 -15.89 12.48 2.53
CA ALA A 573 -14.73 11.69 2.09
C ALA A 573 -15.10 10.37 1.40
N TYR A 574 -16.35 9.91 1.57
CA TYR A 574 -16.84 8.65 1.00
C TYR A 574 -17.60 8.81 -0.32
N GLY A 575 -17.96 10.03 -0.72
CA GLY A 575 -18.67 10.30 -1.98
C GLY A 575 -19.98 9.52 -2.14
N ILE A 576 -20.71 9.32 -1.04
CA ILE A 576 -21.93 8.51 -1.01
C ILE A 576 -23.09 9.31 -1.56
N THR A 577 -23.74 8.79 -2.60
CA THR A 577 -24.98 9.35 -3.14
C THR A 577 -26.11 8.30 -3.14
N PRO A 578 -27.38 8.72 -3.10
CA PRO A 578 -28.51 7.78 -3.25
C PRO A 578 -28.46 7.00 -4.55
N GLU A 579 -27.98 7.61 -5.62
CA GLU A 579 -27.83 7.00 -6.94
C GLU A 579 -26.77 5.88 -6.91
N LEU A 580 -25.58 6.14 -6.39
CA LEU A 580 -24.54 5.12 -6.21
C LEU A 580 -25.06 3.93 -5.42
N LEU A 581 -25.75 4.17 -4.30
CA LEU A 581 -26.26 3.10 -3.44
C LEU A 581 -27.38 2.29 -4.11
N ALA A 582 -28.19 2.91 -4.96
CA ALA A 582 -29.24 2.23 -5.71
C ALA A 582 -28.68 1.26 -6.77
N HIS A 583 -27.49 1.52 -7.29
CA HIS A 583 -26.84 0.73 -8.33
C HIS A 583 -25.74 -0.22 -7.80
N ALA A 584 -25.27 -0.04 -6.57
CA ALA A 584 -24.20 -0.86 -5.96
C ALA A 584 -24.71 -2.25 -5.52
N THR A 585 -24.97 -3.12 -6.47
CA THR A 585 -25.51 -4.48 -6.25
C THR A 585 -24.48 -5.59 -6.51
N VAL A 586 -24.91 -6.85 -6.48
CA VAL A 586 -24.09 -8.05 -6.78
C VAL A 586 -24.80 -8.96 -7.77
N ASP A 587 -24.01 -9.65 -8.61
CA ASP A 587 -24.51 -10.72 -9.46
C ASP A 587 -24.83 -11.96 -8.63
N LYS A 588 -25.98 -12.61 -8.89
CA LYS A 588 -26.44 -13.80 -8.17
C LYS A 588 -26.29 -15.05 -9.03
N TRP A 589 -25.04 -15.55 -9.10
CA TRP A 589 -24.74 -16.80 -9.79
C TRP A 589 -24.71 -17.98 -8.80
N TRP A 590 -25.41 -19.07 -9.11
CA TRP A 590 -25.56 -20.22 -8.21
C TRP A 590 -24.23 -20.96 -7.92
N ASP A 591 -23.26 -20.87 -8.81
CA ASP A 591 -21.91 -21.43 -8.69
C ASP A 591 -20.93 -20.50 -7.92
N ASN A 592 -21.34 -19.29 -7.59
CA ASN A 592 -20.60 -18.37 -6.76
C ASN A 592 -21.27 -18.18 -5.40
N TYR A 593 -20.90 -19.04 -4.44
CA TYR A 593 -21.50 -19.03 -3.09
C TYR A 593 -21.36 -17.70 -2.38
N SER A 594 -20.25 -16.99 -2.53
CA SER A 594 -20.03 -15.69 -1.88
C SER A 594 -21.00 -14.63 -2.40
N SER A 595 -21.29 -14.61 -3.69
CA SER A 595 -22.26 -13.67 -4.28
C SER A 595 -23.70 -14.04 -3.94
N ILE A 596 -24.03 -15.34 -3.89
CA ILE A 596 -25.37 -15.81 -3.48
C ILE A 596 -25.68 -15.41 -2.04
N SER A 597 -24.72 -15.58 -1.13
CA SER A 597 -24.87 -15.28 0.30
C SER A 597 -24.80 -13.78 0.63
N SER A 598 -24.26 -12.96 -0.26
CA SER A 598 -24.15 -11.51 -0.06
C SER A 598 -25.49 -10.82 -0.18
N ASP A 599 -25.72 -9.78 0.62
CA ASP A 599 -26.85 -8.88 0.44
C ASP A 599 -26.73 -8.15 -0.90
N SER A 600 -27.84 -8.02 -1.63
CA SER A 600 -27.90 -7.26 -2.88
C SER A 600 -27.66 -5.77 -2.62
N ALA A 601 -28.16 -5.24 -1.50
CA ALA A 601 -27.86 -3.87 -1.09
C ALA A 601 -26.47 -3.76 -0.49
N PHE A 602 -25.76 -2.69 -0.82
CA PHE A 602 -24.43 -2.41 -0.27
C PHE A 602 -24.56 -1.91 1.18
N GLN A 603 -23.96 -2.65 2.13
CA GLN A 603 -23.98 -2.33 3.56
C GLN A 603 -23.03 -1.18 3.89
N ILE A 604 -23.36 0.02 3.44
CA ILE A 604 -22.46 1.19 3.48
C ILE A 604 -22.06 1.59 4.90
N HIS A 605 -22.97 1.52 5.88
CA HIS A 605 -22.66 1.90 7.26
C HIS A 605 -21.58 1.00 7.87
N ASP A 606 -21.65 -0.31 7.66
CA ASP A 606 -20.65 -1.24 8.17
C ASP A 606 -19.29 -1.02 7.49
N ARG A 607 -19.30 -0.72 6.20
CA ARG A 607 -18.07 -0.48 5.43
C ARG A 607 -17.37 0.80 5.87
N VAL A 608 -18.12 1.91 5.96
CA VAL A 608 -17.55 3.20 6.42
C VAL A 608 -17.09 3.11 7.88
N MET A 609 -17.90 2.48 8.75
CA MET A 609 -17.50 2.27 10.14
C MET A 609 -16.19 1.46 10.23
N GLY A 610 -16.02 0.43 9.39
CA GLY A 610 -14.78 -0.34 9.32
C GLY A 610 -13.58 0.52 8.96
N MET A 611 -13.71 1.42 7.99
CA MET A 611 -12.65 2.35 7.59
C MET A 611 -12.34 3.38 8.68
N GLN A 612 -13.36 3.97 9.30
CA GLN A 612 -13.22 4.91 10.41
C GLN A 612 -12.54 4.25 11.64
N ALA A 613 -12.96 3.03 11.98
CA ALA A 613 -12.35 2.25 13.05
C ALA A 613 -10.88 1.92 12.76
N SER A 614 -10.55 1.61 11.50
CA SER A 614 -9.17 1.36 11.07
C SER A 614 -8.30 2.60 11.21
N ALA A 615 -8.79 3.77 10.78
CA ALA A 615 -8.09 5.04 10.94
C ALA A 615 -7.84 5.38 12.43
N LEU A 616 -8.85 5.19 13.28
CA LEU A 616 -8.65 5.35 14.73
C LEU A 616 -7.60 4.38 15.29
N THR A 617 -7.55 3.14 14.81
CA THR A 617 -6.54 2.18 15.26
C THR A 617 -5.14 2.58 14.78
N MET A 618 -4.98 3.07 13.54
CA MET A 618 -3.70 3.56 13.03
C MET A 618 -3.13 4.68 13.91
N LEU A 619 -3.98 5.62 14.32
CA LEU A 619 -3.58 6.79 15.09
C LEU A 619 -3.37 6.50 16.60
N LEU A 620 -4.15 5.58 17.17
CA LEU A 620 -4.28 5.41 18.62
C LEU A 620 -3.80 4.05 19.14
N ASN A 621 -3.21 3.19 18.30
CA ASN A 621 -2.64 1.93 18.79
C ASN A 621 -1.46 2.19 19.73
N PRO A 622 -1.16 1.24 20.66
CA PRO A 622 -0.15 1.45 21.69
C PRO A 622 1.25 1.78 21.17
N GLN A 623 1.63 1.26 20.00
CA GLN A 623 2.94 1.52 19.43
C GLN A 623 3.06 2.95 18.90
N THR A 624 2.06 3.44 18.15
CA THR A 624 2.03 4.82 17.66
C THR A 624 2.08 5.80 18.84
N VAL A 625 1.22 5.59 19.84
CA VAL A 625 1.16 6.46 21.02
C VAL A 625 2.46 6.41 21.83
N SER A 626 3.07 5.22 21.98
CA SER A 626 4.38 5.08 22.64
C SER A 626 5.47 5.85 21.91
N ARG A 627 5.52 5.75 20.59
CA ARG A 627 6.49 6.50 19.77
C ARG A 627 6.31 8.00 19.94
N VAL A 628 5.07 8.50 19.87
CA VAL A 628 4.81 9.94 20.12
C VAL A 628 5.32 10.34 21.50
N TYR A 629 5.05 9.56 22.55
CA TYR A 629 5.48 9.85 23.90
C TYR A 629 7.00 9.83 24.08
N ASP A 630 7.66 8.82 23.52
CA ASP A 630 9.12 8.69 23.65
C ASP A 630 9.86 9.74 22.82
N TYR A 631 9.33 10.09 21.63
CA TYR A 631 9.99 11.03 20.71
C TYR A 631 9.94 12.48 21.18
N GLU A 632 9.07 12.83 22.11
CA GLU A 632 9.18 14.11 22.83
C GLU A 632 10.57 14.29 23.48
N MET A 633 11.23 13.19 23.88
CA MET A 633 12.56 13.23 24.50
C MET A 633 13.71 13.35 23.51
N PHE A 634 13.45 13.13 22.21
CA PHE A 634 14.45 13.26 21.12
C PHE A 634 14.53 14.70 20.59
N VAL A 635 13.52 15.51 20.85
CA VAL A 635 13.45 16.91 20.40
C VAL A 635 13.90 17.80 21.54
N PRO A 636 14.77 18.82 21.32
CA PRO A 636 15.14 19.80 22.33
C PRO A 636 13.91 20.48 22.94
N ALA A 637 13.96 20.74 24.25
CA ALA A 637 12.81 21.28 24.98
C ALA A 637 12.33 22.68 24.55
N ASP A 638 13.12 23.39 23.79
CA ASP A 638 12.83 24.71 23.19
C ASP A 638 12.34 24.62 21.73
N GLU A 639 12.27 23.41 21.19
CA GLU A 639 11.71 23.11 19.86
C GLU A 639 10.31 22.50 19.99
N ASP A 640 9.51 22.63 18.92
CA ASP A 640 8.14 22.09 18.88
C ASP A 640 8.14 20.61 18.54
N ALA A 641 7.27 19.84 19.23
CA ALA A 641 7.12 18.41 19.04
C ALA A 641 5.65 17.99 19.10
N LEU A 642 5.26 16.94 18.38
CA LEU A 642 3.96 16.32 18.55
C LEU A 642 3.90 15.61 19.90
N THR A 643 2.94 15.98 20.75
CA THR A 643 2.74 15.36 22.05
C THR A 643 1.55 14.39 22.04
N VAL A 644 1.54 13.44 22.98
CA VAL A 644 0.38 12.54 23.15
C VAL A 644 -0.89 13.31 23.47
N ALA A 645 -0.77 14.38 24.26
CA ALA A 645 -1.92 15.23 24.58
C ALA A 645 -2.48 15.94 23.35
N GLU A 646 -1.62 16.45 22.47
CA GLU A 646 -2.03 17.05 21.20
C GLU A 646 -2.70 16.02 20.28
N LEU A 647 -2.11 14.83 20.11
CA LEU A 647 -2.66 13.76 19.29
C LEU A 647 -4.09 13.38 19.74
N LEU A 648 -4.26 13.05 21.03
CA LEU A 648 -5.55 12.65 21.56
C LEU A 648 -6.59 13.77 21.46
N ASN A 649 -6.19 15.00 21.82
CA ASN A 649 -7.09 16.16 21.74
C ASN A 649 -7.52 16.47 20.30
N THR A 650 -6.59 16.43 19.32
CA THR A 650 -6.89 16.67 17.90
C THR A 650 -7.90 15.66 17.37
N VAL A 651 -7.70 14.38 17.67
CA VAL A 651 -8.65 13.32 17.29
C VAL A 651 -10.00 13.53 17.98
N ASN A 652 -10.01 13.80 19.30
CA ASN A 652 -11.24 14.03 20.06
C ASN A 652 -12.04 15.22 19.51
N GLU A 653 -11.38 16.36 19.30
CA GLU A 653 -12.00 17.57 18.77
C GLU A 653 -12.57 17.39 17.35
N SER A 654 -11.91 16.62 16.51
CA SER A 654 -12.39 16.31 15.17
C SER A 654 -13.61 15.38 15.20
N VAL A 655 -13.54 14.29 15.99
CA VAL A 655 -14.64 13.31 16.09
C VAL A 655 -15.92 13.92 16.67
N TRP A 656 -15.81 14.89 17.58
CA TRP A 656 -16.95 15.53 18.23
C TRP A 656 -17.17 16.98 17.79
N SER A 657 -16.73 17.34 16.58
CA SER A 657 -16.75 18.71 16.06
C SER A 657 -18.15 19.34 16.01
N GLU A 658 -19.20 18.54 15.78
CA GLU A 658 -20.59 19.03 15.74
C GLU A 658 -21.06 19.64 17.07
N LEU A 659 -20.43 19.27 18.18
CA LEU A 659 -20.78 19.81 19.49
C LEU A 659 -20.26 21.24 19.72
N LYS A 660 -19.27 21.68 18.93
CA LYS A 660 -18.69 23.05 19.03
C LYS A 660 -19.70 24.15 18.69
N ASP A 661 -20.60 23.87 17.74
CA ASP A 661 -21.59 24.84 17.25
C ASP A 661 -22.85 24.94 18.14
N GLY A 662 -22.94 24.12 19.19
CA GLY A 662 -24.00 24.18 20.20
C GLY A 662 -25.42 23.99 19.65
N GLY A 663 -25.57 23.29 18.52
CA GLY A 663 -26.90 22.91 17.98
C GLY A 663 -27.73 24.09 17.44
N LYS A 664 -27.11 25.09 16.83
CA LYS A 664 -27.79 26.31 16.33
C LYS A 664 -28.63 26.11 15.06
N GLY A 665 -28.68 24.91 14.50
CA GLY A 665 -29.42 24.58 13.29
C GLY A 665 -30.86 24.13 13.50
N THR A 666 -31.58 23.91 12.41
CA THR A 666 -32.88 23.22 12.41
C THR A 666 -32.67 21.78 11.97
N TYR A 667 -32.81 20.85 12.91
CA TYR A 667 -32.52 19.43 12.69
C TYR A 667 -33.83 18.60 12.69
N THR A 668 -33.82 17.53 11.92
CA THR A 668 -34.95 16.56 11.82
C THR A 668 -34.42 15.14 11.86
N LEU A 669 -35.30 14.13 11.97
CA LEU A 669 -34.87 12.72 11.89
C LEU A 669 -34.23 12.37 10.53
N ARG A 670 -34.56 13.07 9.45
CA ARG A 670 -33.98 12.88 8.11
C ARG A 670 -32.71 13.72 7.88
N LYS A 671 -32.55 14.80 8.61
CA LYS A 671 -31.38 15.68 8.62
C LYS A 671 -30.96 15.91 10.06
N PRO A 672 -30.40 14.89 10.73
CA PRO A 672 -29.97 15.01 12.12
C PRO A 672 -28.74 15.95 12.22
N MET A 673 -28.51 16.47 13.43
CA MET A 673 -27.32 17.27 13.72
C MET A 673 -26.04 16.44 13.55
N ILE A 674 -26.05 15.22 14.07
CA ILE A 674 -24.95 14.26 13.91
C ILE A 674 -25.42 13.17 12.95
N SER A 675 -24.75 13.01 11.81
CA SER A 675 -25.08 12.01 10.80
C SER A 675 -24.99 10.58 11.33
N SER A 676 -25.55 9.62 10.61
CA SER A 676 -25.43 8.20 11.02
C SER A 676 -24.00 7.69 10.97
N LEU A 677 -23.19 8.14 10.01
CA LEU A 677 -21.77 7.77 9.90
C LEU A 677 -20.96 8.39 11.06
N ARG A 678 -21.18 9.67 11.33
CA ARG A 678 -20.53 10.37 12.44
C ARG A 678 -20.93 9.78 13.81
N ARG A 679 -22.20 9.39 14.01
CA ARG A 679 -22.59 8.69 15.26
C ARG A 679 -21.84 7.35 15.44
N ASN A 680 -21.59 6.62 14.36
CA ASN A 680 -20.82 5.38 14.43
C ASN A 680 -19.35 5.68 14.78
N LEU A 681 -18.73 6.67 14.14
CA LEU A 681 -17.38 7.13 14.46
C LEU A 681 -17.26 7.57 15.94
N GLN A 682 -18.22 8.36 16.43
CA GLN A 682 -18.23 8.83 17.82
C GLN A 682 -18.36 7.67 18.83
N ARG A 683 -19.14 6.61 18.50
CA ARG A 683 -19.20 5.40 19.33
C ARG A 683 -17.87 4.66 19.35
N GLU A 684 -17.26 4.45 18.19
CA GLU A 684 -15.96 3.80 18.10
C GLU A 684 -14.87 4.58 18.84
N HIS A 685 -14.83 5.89 18.70
CA HIS A 685 -13.89 6.73 19.42
C HIS A 685 -14.11 6.69 20.94
N LEU A 686 -15.38 6.77 21.37
CA LEU A 686 -15.72 6.67 22.79
C LEU A 686 -15.31 5.33 23.37
N ASP A 687 -15.48 4.22 22.64
CA ASP A 687 -15.03 2.90 23.07
C ASP A 687 -13.51 2.88 23.30
N ARG A 688 -12.74 3.51 22.39
CA ARG A 688 -11.28 3.61 22.54
C ARG A 688 -10.85 4.48 23.70
N LEU A 689 -11.48 5.64 23.91
CA LEU A 689 -11.18 6.49 25.07
C LEU A 689 -11.48 5.76 26.38
N ILE A 690 -12.59 5.01 26.44
CA ILE A 690 -12.94 4.21 27.61
C ILE A 690 -11.89 3.11 27.83
N ASP A 691 -11.55 2.35 26.79
CA ASP A 691 -10.54 1.29 26.89
C ASP A 691 -9.19 1.86 27.37
N MET A 692 -8.74 2.98 26.80
CA MET A 692 -7.50 3.67 27.21
C MET A 692 -7.57 4.19 28.66
N SER A 693 -8.72 4.68 29.11
CA SER A 693 -8.87 5.18 30.48
C SER A 693 -8.89 4.06 31.55
N MET A 694 -9.28 2.84 31.11
CA MET A 694 -9.37 1.66 32.00
C MET A 694 -8.10 0.79 31.94
N ASP A 695 -7.21 1.00 30.99
CA ASP A 695 -5.97 0.22 30.88
C ASP A 695 -5.15 0.38 32.17
N ASN A 696 -5.00 -0.71 32.90
CA ASN A 696 -4.29 -0.74 34.18
C ASN A 696 -2.76 -0.80 34.02
N GLY A 697 -2.25 -0.26 32.92
CA GLY A 697 -0.84 -0.16 32.64
C GLY A 697 -0.27 -1.49 32.19
N GLY A 698 -0.45 -1.81 30.97
CA GLY A 698 0.48 -2.69 30.29
C GLY A 698 1.91 -2.25 30.60
N PHE A 699 2.87 -3.08 30.32
CA PHE A 699 4.29 -2.91 30.62
C PHE A 699 4.96 -1.65 30.02
N ASN A 700 4.20 -0.65 29.62
CA ASN A 700 4.60 0.51 28.85
C ASN A 700 4.30 1.80 29.63
N SER A 701 5.31 2.66 29.81
CA SER A 701 5.19 3.94 30.54
C SER A 701 4.22 4.92 29.84
N ALA A 702 4.09 4.86 28.52
CA ALA A 702 3.16 5.68 27.76
C ALA A 702 1.70 5.40 28.15
N SER A 703 1.35 4.15 28.46
CA SER A 703 -0.01 3.77 28.88
C SER A 703 -0.49 4.57 30.10
N MET A 704 0.40 4.89 31.04
CA MET A 704 0.05 5.68 32.25
C MET A 704 -0.28 7.14 31.88
N ALA A 705 0.48 7.75 30.99
CA ALA A 705 0.21 9.11 30.50
C ALA A 705 -1.10 9.13 29.69
N VAL A 706 -1.28 8.18 28.80
CA VAL A 706 -2.50 8.01 27.97
C VAL A 706 -3.73 7.85 28.85
N LYS A 707 -3.69 6.97 29.85
CA LYS A 707 -4.79 6.77 30.79
C LYS A 707 -5.23 8.08 31.46
N THR A 708 -4.26 8.87 31.92
CA THR A 708 -4.55 10.14 32.59
C THR A 708 -5.20 11.14 31.63
N ILE A 709 -4.69 11.25 30.40
CA ILE A 709 -5.22 12.16 29.37
C ILE A 709 -6.61 11.68 28.92
N ALA A 710 -6.78 10.39 28.60
CA ALA A 710 -8.07 9.84 28.20
C ALA A 710 -9.16 10.03 29.29
N SER A 711 -8.80 9.87 30.56
CA SER A 711 -9.72 10.16 31.69
C SER A 711 -10.09 11.64 31.76
N MET A 712 -9.16 12.55 31.48
CA MET A 712 -9.43 13.99 31.37
C MET A 712 -10.38 14.27 30.19
N ASP A 713 -10.06 13.74 29.01
CA ASP A 713 -10.85 13.93 27.79
C ASP A 713 -12.29 13.41 27.97
N LEU A 714 -12.47 12.27 28.64
CA LEU A 714 -13.81 11.75 28.97
C LEU A 714 -14.61 12.72 29.86
N ARG A 715 -13.97 13.36 30.86
CA ARG A 715 -14.64 14.34 31.73
C ARG A 715 -15.06 15.60 30.96
N ASP A 716 -14.17 16.11 30.11
CA ASP A 716 -14.44 17.30 29.30
C ASP A 716 -15.47 17.02 28.21
N LEU A 717 -15.41 15.86 27.57
CA LEU A 717 -16.39 15.40 26.60
C LEU A 717 -17.78 15.25 27.24
N LYS A 718 -17.86 14.64 28.45
CA LYS A 718 -19.13 14.55 29.22
C LYS A 718 -19.72 15.91 29.44
N LYS A 719 -18.92 16.86 29.92
CA LYS A 719 -19.38 18.24 30.15
C LYS A 719 -19.93 18.91 28.89
N THR A 720 -19.27 18.71 27.75
CA THR A 720 -19.70 19.22 26.45
C THR A 720 -21.00 18.60 25.99
N ILE A 721 -21.12 17.25 26.09
CA ILE A 721 -22.36 16.51 25.79
C ILE A 721 -23.51 16.95 26.66
N ASP A 722 -23.31 17.03 27.99
CA ASP A 722 -24.35 17.46 28.94
C ASP A 722 -24.79 18.92 28.68
N GLY A 723 -23.88 19.77 28.21
CA GLY A 723 -24.18 21.13 27.76
C GLY A 723 -25.08 21.13 26.52
N SER A 724 -24.75 20.34 25.52
CA SER A 724 -25.54 20.20 24.28
C SER A 724 -26.94 19.62 24.53
N LEU A 725 -27.06 18.64 25.42
CA LEU A 725 -28.36 18.06 25.81
C LEU A 725 -29.30 19.07 26.47
N LYS A 726 -28.76 20.12 27.06
CA LYS A 726 -29.55 21.21 27.68
C LYS A 726 -30.02 22.28 26.71
N SER A 727 -29.40 22.35 25.52
CA SER A 727 -29.67 23.40 24.52
C SER A 727 -31.07 23.34 23.87
N GLY A 728 -31.76 22.21 23.92
CA GLY A 728 -33.18 22.06 23.54
C GLY A 728 -33.47 21.91 22.04
N SER A 729 -32.50 22.06 21.13
CA SER A 729 -32.70 22.07 19.68
C SER A 729 -32.23 20.82 18.95
N LEU A 730 -32.06 19.69 19.66
CA LEU A 730 -31.55 18.45 19.09
C LEU A 730 -32.67 17.60 18.48
N ASP A 731 -32.40 16.96 17.34
CA ASP A 731 -33.24 15.90 16.80
C ASP A 731 -33.20 14.63 17.68
N GLY A 732 -34.15 13.73 17.45
CA GLY A 732 -34.32 12.53 18.27
C GLY A 732 -33.15 11.55 18.22
N TYR A 733 -32.47 11.40 17.04
CA TYR A 733 -31.31 10.51 16.92
C TYR A 733 -30.10 11.08 17.64
N THR A 734 -29.79 12.36 17.44
CA THR A 734 -28.68 13.04 18.13
C THR A 734 -28.89 13.02 19.63
N LYS A 735 -30.11 13.33 20.09
CA LYS A 735 -30.44 13.32 21.52
C LYS A 735 -30.22 11.95 22.15
N ALA A 736 -30.74 10.88 21.54
CA ALA A 736 -30.59 9.51 22.04
C ALA A 736 -29.11 9.08 22.09
N HIS A 737 -28.35 9.40 21.03
CA HIS A 737 -26.92 9.12 20.95
C HIS A 737 -26.12 9.82 22.05
N LEU A 738 -26.33 11.11 22.24
CA LEU A 738 -25.62 11.89 23.26
C LEU A 738 -26.00 11.47 24.70
N GLN A 739 -27.25 11.08 24.92
CA GLN A 739 -27.69 10.54 26.23
C GLN A 739 -26.98 9.22 26.52
N GLU A 740 -26.90 8.31 25.56
CA GLU A 740 -26.16 7.05 25.70
C GLU A 740 -24.67 7.31 25.99
N ALA A 741 -24.04 8.19 25.22
CA ALA A 741 -22.63 8.54 25.40
C ALA A 741 -22.36 9.12 26.80
N SER A 742 -23.20 10.06 27.29
CA SER A 742 -23.07 10.63 28.63
C SER A 742 -23.14 9.57 29.73
N VAL A 743 -24.10 8.63 29.64
CA VAL A 743 -24.24 7.52 30.60
C VAL A 743 -23.05 6.57 30.55
N ARG A 744 -22.55 6.25 29.37
CA ARG A 744 -21.37 5.37 29.22
C ARG A 744 -20.11 6.00 29.82
N ILE A 745 -19.88 7.29 29.57
CA ILE A 745 -18.75 8.03 30.17
C ILE A 745 -18.84 8.02 31.68
N GLU A 746 -20.02 8.32 32.24
CA GLU A 746 -20.24 8.32 33.70
C GLU A 746 -19.90 6.97 34.34
N LYS A 747 -20.40 5.87 33.74
CA LYS A 747 -20.08 4.52 34.19
C LYS A 747 -18.59 4.17 34.08
N ALA A 748 -17.93 4.61 33.05
CA ALA A 748 -16.51 4.38 32.86
C ALA A 748 -15.67 5.12 33.86
N LEU A 749 -15.99 6.40 34.13
CA LEU A 749 -15.32 7.20 35.17
C LEU A 749 -15.56 6.68 36.59
N ASP A 750 -16.74 6.14 36.87
CA ASP A 750 -17.03 5.49 38.16
C ASP A 750 -16.24 4.18 38.34
N ALA A 751 -16.06 3.40 37.27
CA ALA A 751 -15.30 2.15 37.31
C ALA A 751 -13.79 2.37 37.50
N ASP A 752 -13.25 3.51 37.12
CA ASP A 752 -11.83 3.87 37.23
C ASP A 752 -11.35 3.97 38.69
N TYR A 753 -12.27 4.10 39.64
CA TYR A 753 -11.95 4.14 41.10
C TYR A 753 -11.81 2.77 41.78
N ILE A 754 -12.04 1.66 41.06
CA ILE A 754 -11.82 0.30 41.60
C ILE A 754 -10.33 -0.02 41.45
N TYR A 755 -9.55 0.28 42.50
CA TYR A 755 -8.12 -0.03 42.53
C TYR A 755 -7.89 -1.51 42.86
N ASN A 756 -7.43 -2.29 41.88
CA ASN A 756 -7.01 -3.67 42.09
C ASN A 756 -5.51 -3.69 42.45
N ALA A 757 -5.20 -3.81 43.73
CA ALA A 757 -3.84 -3.92 44.26
C ALA A 757 -3.14 -5.25 43.85
N GLU A 758 -3.88 -6.22 43.32
CA GLU A 758 -3.36 -7.55 42.96
C GLU A 758 -2.65 -7.60 41.60
N ASP A 759 -2.89 -6.62 40.72
CA ASP A 759 -2.22 -6.56 39.38
C ASP A 759 -0.76 -6.11 39.45
N MET A 760 -0.28 -5.64 40.60
CA MET A 760 1.13 -5.25 40.79
C MET A 760 2.06 -6.42 41.07
N ALA A 761 1.56 -7.60 41.31
CA ALA A 761 2.34 -8.83 41.52
C ALA A 761 2.37 -9.65 40.21
N GLY A 762 3.34 -9.36 39.35
CA GLY A 762 3.53 -10.09 38.08
C GLY A 762 3.57 -11.60 38.25
N GLY A 763 2.73 -12.29 37.52
CA GLY A 763 2.78 -13.73 37.34
C GLY A 763 1.40 -14.36 37.33
N GLY A 764 0.96 -14.77 36.14
CA GLY A 764 -0.08 -15.74 35.82
C GLY A 764 -1.09 -16.14 36.91
N GLY A 765 -1.89 -15.22 37.36
CA GLY A 765 -2.94 -15.48 38.34
C GLY A 765 -4.26 -15.73 37.63
N MET A 766 -4.81 -16.92 37.86
CA MET A 766 -6.17 -17.29 37.48
C MET A 766 -7.15 -16.35 38.20
N THR A 767 -7.90 -15.52 37.47
CA THR A 767 -8.96 -14.69 38.05
C THR A 767 -10.10 -15.60 38.51
N ILE A 768 -10.24 -15.81 39.80
CA ILE A 768 -11.39 -16.50 40.36
C ILE A 768 -12.48 -15.44 40.58
N ILE A 769 -13.50 -15.47 39.73
CA ILE A 769 -14.70 -14.66 39.96
C ILE A 769 -15.53 -15.34 41.02
N PHE A 770 -15.54 -14.80 42.24
CA PHE A 770 -16.51 -15.16 43.24
C PHE A 770 -17.87 -14.57 42.86
N GLY A 771 -18.75 -15.42 42.32
CA GLY A 771 -20.16 -15.07 42.19
C GLY A 771 -20.74 -14.83 43.58
N GLN A 772 -21.28 -13.64 43.85
CA GLN A 772 -22.14 -13.46 45.03
C GLN A 772 -23.38 -14.33 44.83
N GLU A 773 -23.49 -15.36 45.68
CA GLU A 773 -24.74 -16.06 45.84
C GLU A 773 -25.83 -15.09 46.32
N GLY A 774 -26.81 -14.87 45.48
CA GLY A 774 -28.01 -14.13 45.82
C GLY A 774 -28.73 -14.82 46.96
N LYS A 775 -28.78 -14.15 48.09
CA LYS A 775 -29.71 -14.51 49.15
C LYS A 775 -31.14 -14.24 48.74
N ASP A 776 -31.95 -15.26 48.95
CA ASP A 776 -33.36 -15.23 49.26
C ASP A 776 -34.38 -14.79 48.21
N ARG A 777 -35.11 -15.81 47.77
CA ARG A 777 -36.54 -15.66 47.56
C ARG A 777 -37.30 -16.76 48.33
N PRO A 778 -38.43 -16.39 48.98
CA PRO A 778 -39.29 -17.34 49.66
C PRO A 778 -40.05 -18.25 48.70
#